data_4c061aef8bb6770de828b4519d79c704
#
_entry.id   4c061aef8bb6770de828b4519d79c704
#
_cell.length_a   1.000
_cell.length_b   1.000
_cell.length_c   1.000
_cell.angle_alpha   90.00
_cell.angle_beta   90.00
_cell.angle_gamma   90.00
#
_symmetry.space_group_name_H-M   'P 1'
#
loop_
_entity.id
_entity.type
_entity.pdbx_description
1 polymer ?
#
loop_
_entity_poly.entity_id
_entity_poly.type
_entity_poly.pdbx_seq_one_letter_code
_entity_poly.pdbx_strand_id
1 'polypeptide(L)'
;LQFTYASQKSVSVRSGRGKAMKISKRRLLATTAPLAAVLLSTPSYAQDETSDGAGIEEIIVTAQRREENLQDVPISVSAFGAEQIAEKGINDVSRLEGLVPGFTFGKSGVDARPAIRGVRTESVDVNADTTIGMFIDGIYQSRASQATLGFIDLERVEVQRGPQGTLYGRNTFGGNISIVSARPDFSEYYGGADLTIGDNSQVRLSGYLNAPLSDTVALRFAGGYEKSDGFVKNVNPTGGNLFDDDNKYVRASLRLQPTENLTAVLKFDYARRGGNGGSAFGYKLVGSYFHVPSNQQLFNATPVILNTRPGNRDGIVDAPLPTDQGIPLFAAGNPYLINNDYRGALDLRNTGWSSNIAYDFGAVTLKSITGYSDFETTRTQDTDFSSSQIGADYQFTSAKTLSQELQLVSNGSGPLEYVVGAYFFKDKLNGTFINEQFVQVVPGDTRPPAVRQGGGFYQEFRAETESLAAYAQASYAITEKLKLTGGIRYTRDKKDFQFANANEVLPFVGGAPVGTAITLRTGNIPASSFGVQGAPTNCTYTTVPAPKPGFRCLPADTTRFVGATFNAATFKKATWRVGLDYQVADDSLLYASASTGFSSGGFNGSQAAAALGRSTFAPQTVTAFEIGSKNRFAGNSIQLNLSAFYNRYASLQEQRQIPVGNTTLSIIENSGKARSYGAELEAIWKPVDALTLNASFAYLNAEYTKYDQVAAPFGTSILVPDAAAAATIVNNVTIAPAGQRRLFAVGYDCGLIPGTGGADQPGAAYGCDLSGNKIAHSPEYAGSVSAQYDIDLGSAGKLSPYVQVNFSGAFFGQAINSILDRQSSFAKVDLRLTWEYNDSFSLQGFVTNVTNEATATRFVYGGGGNVQASYAPPRLWGVRGSVKF
;
A
#
# COMPACT_ATOMS: atom_id res chain seq x y z
N LEU A 1 34.43 15.10 -47.86
CA LEU A 1 35.18 13.91 -48.28
C LEU A 1 34.27 12.71 -48.22
N GLN A 2 33.89 12.26 -49.42
CA GLN A 2 33.19 11.00 -49.73
C GLN A 2 34.08 9.79 -49.43
N PHE A 3 33.46 8.68 -49.03
CA PHE A 3 33.77 7.29 -49.51
C PHE A 3 32.62 6.38 -49.16
N THR A 4 31.86 5.99 -50.05
CA THR A 4 31.54 4.89 -50.97
C THR A 4 31.41 3.50 -50.31
N TYR A 5 30.19 2.95 -50.53
CA TYR A 5 29.70 1.56 -50.60
C TYR A 5 30.73 0.43 -50.81
N ALA A 6 30.51 -0.67 -50.11
CA ALA A 6 30.69 -2.04 -50.59
C ALA A 6 29.81 -3.04 -49.81
N SER A 7 28.80 -3.53 -50.38
CA SER A 7 28.42 -4.83 -50.94
C SER A 7 28.24 -5.98 -49.92
N GLN A 8 27.03 -6.47 -49.94
CA GLN A 8 26.45 -7.73 -49.47
C GLN A 8 27.38 -8.95 -49.54
N LYS A 9 27.35 -9.78 -48.50
CA LYS A 9 27.39 -11.25 -48.64
C LYS A 9 26.35 -11.87 -47.69
N SER A 10 25.36 -12.48 -48.27
CA SER A 10 24.39 -13.38 -47.67
C SER A 10 25.09 -14.64 -47.20
N VAL A 11 24.94 -14.97 -45.89
CA VAL A 11 25.24 -16.31 -45.39
C VAL A 11 23.91 -16.89 -44.86
N SER A 12 23.43 -17.88 -45.61
CA SER A 12 22.33 -18.71 -45.18
C SER A 12 22.79 -19.61 -44.04
N VAL A 13 22.22 -19.48 -42.87
CA VAL A 13 22.35 -20.47 -41.80
C VAL A 13 21.01 -21.20 -41.65
N ARG A 14 21.08 -22.51 -41.86
CA ARG A 14 19.98 -23.47 -41.74
C ARG A 14 19.36 -23.41 -40.34
N SER A 15 18.03 -23.44 -40.30
CA SER A 15 17.19 -23.63 -39.14
C SER A 15 17.51 -24.95 -38.43
N GLY A 16 18.14 -24.87 -37.29
CA GLY A 16 18.16 -25.95 -36.31
C GLY A 16 16.94 -25.77 -35.37
N ARG A 17 16.02 -26.72 -35.39
CA ARG A 17 14.90 -26.79 -34.47
C ARG A 17 15.41 -26.96 -33.03
N GLY A 18 15.56 -25.89 -32.31
CA GLY A 18 15.68 -25.89 -30.87
C GLY A 18 14.29 -26.05 -30.25
N LYS A 19 13.98 -27.20 -29.71
CA LYS A 19 12.82 -27.42 -28.87
C LYS A 19 12.92 -26.50 -27.65
N ALA A 20 12.12 -25.46 -27.59
CA ALA A 20 11.87 -24.71 -26.36
C ALA A 20 11.22 -25.65 -25.36
N MET A 21 11.92 -25.96 -24.30
CA MET A 21 11.44 -26.79 -23.19
C MET A 21 10.45 -25.93 -22.38
N LYS A 22 9.17 -26.08 -22.68
CA LYS A 22 8.10 -25.56 -21.79
C LYS A 22 8.13 -26.40 -20.52
N ILE A 23 8.79 -25.90 -19.49
CA ILE A 23 8.67 -26.45 -18.12
C ILE A 23 7.27 -26.08 -17.66
N SER A 24 6.36 -27.04 -17.62
CA SER A 24 5.01 -26.85 -17.12
C SER A 24 5.08 -26.56 -15.61
N LYS A 25 4.34 -25.56 -15.14
CA LYS A 25 4.24 -25.17 -13.71
C LYS A 25 3.83 -26.35 -12.78
N ARG A 26 3.25 -27.41 -13.32
CA ARG A 26 2.94 -28.66 -12.59
C ARG A 26 4.16 -29.50 -12.20
N ARG A 27 5.30 -29.34 -12.88
CA ARG A 27 6.51 -30.12 -12.56
C ARG A 27 7.35 -29.48 -11.45
N LEU A 28 7.22 -28.18 -11.18
CA LEU A 28 7.94 -27.52 -10.09
C LEU A 28 7.37 -27.91 -8.71
N LEU A 29 6.05 -28.09 -8.61
CA LEU A 29 5.40 -28.58 -7.39
C LEU A 29 5.69 -30.08 -7.12
N ALA A 30 5.99 -30.86 -8.17
CA ALA A 30 6.30 -32.28 -8.03
C ALA A 30 7.76 -32.56 -7.66
N THR A 31 8.66 -31.58 -7.83
CA THR A 31 10.07 -31.72 -7.49
C THR A 31 10.42 -31.23 -6.07
N THR A 32 9.51 -30.54 -5.39
CA THR A 32 9.71 -30.14 -3.98
C THR A 32 9.29 -31.25 -3.01
N ALA A 33 8.44 -32.20 -3.41
CA ALA A 33 8.02 -33.31 -2.57
C ALA A 33 9.17 -34.33 -2.20
N PRO A 34 10.15 -34.64 -3.05
CA PRO A 34 11.25 -35.53 -2.65
C PRO A 34 12.27 -34.85 -1.74
N LEU A 35 12.38 -33.52 -1.68
CA LEU A 35 13.29 -32.85 -0.76
C LEU A 35 12.78 -32.90 0.69
N ALA A 36 11.45 -32.84 0.87
CA ALA A 36 10.84 -33.02 2.18
C ALA A 36 10.90 -34.47 2.69
N ALA A 37 10.94 -35.47 1.77
CA ALA A 37 11.01 -36.88 2.15
C ALA A 37 12.42 -37.34 2.53
N VAL A 38 13.49 -36.70 2.06
CA VAL A 38 14.88 -37.00 2.43
C VAL A 38 15.22 -36.47 3.83
N LEU A 39 14.45 -35.50 4.34
CA LEU A 39 14.66 -34.93 5.68
C LEU A 39 13.98 -35.75 6.81
N LEU A 40 13.22 -36.82 6.47
CA LEU A 40 12.50 -37.65 7.45
C LEU A 40 13.23 -38.96 7.81
N SER A 41 14.40 -39.22 7.26
CA SER A 41 15.22 -40.35 7.68
C SER A 41 16.26 -39.92 8.72
N THR A 42 15.87 -39.89 9.98
CA THR A 42 16.76 -39.63 11.12
C THR A 42 17.52 -40.91 11.48
N PRO A 43 18.84 -40.88 11.56
CA PRO A 43 19.55 -41.89 12.31
C PRO A 43 19.31 -41.62 13.81
N SER A 44 18.89 -42.64 14.51
CA SER A 44 18.76 -42.67 15.97
C SER A 44 20.13 -42.50 16.59
N TYR A 45 20.43 -41.33 17.12
CA TYR A 45 21.58 -41.10 17.99
C TYR A 45 21.12 -41.02 19.44
N ALA A 46 21.84 -41.74 20.28
CA ALA A 46 21.65 -41.80 21.72
C ALA A 46 21.80 -40.39 22.35
N GLN A 47 20.93 -40.13 23.32
CA GLN A 47 21.04 -39.00 24.23
C GLN A 47 22.40 -39.02 24.92
N ASP A 48 23.13 -37.93 24.81
CA ASP A 48 24.12 -37.51 25.77
C ASP A 48 23.75 -36.10 26.26
N GLU A 49 23.99 -35.84 27.52
CA GLU A 49 23.43 -34.79 28.35
C GLU A 49 23.92 -33.41 27.98
N THR A 50 22.99 -32.42 28.14
CA THR A 50 23.22 -31.02 28.41
C THR A 50 24.15 -30.24 27.47
N SER A 51 23.60 -29.88 26.31
CA SER A 51 23.99 -28.61 25.72
C SER A 51 22.79 -27.61 25.93
N ASP A 52 23.05 -26.46 26.50
CA ASP A 52 22.16 -25.29 26.38
C ASP A 52 22.04 -25.00 24.89
N GLY A 53 21.21 -25.76 24.19
CA GLY A 53 20.89 -25.56 22.78
C GLY A 53 20.22 -24.17 22.68
N ALA A 54 20.79 -23.28 21.87
CA ALA A 54 20.25 -21.97 21.61
C ALA A 54 18.80 -22.08 21.11
N GLY A 55 17.84 -21.96 22.01
CA GLY A 55 16.42 -22.00 21.72
C GLY A 55 16.00 -20.89 20.74
N ILE A 56 14.74 -20.89 20.32
CA ILE A 56 14.17 -19.80 19.55
C ILE A 56 14.12 -18.55 20.43
N GLU A 57 14.65 -17.43 19.93
CA GLU A 57 14.69 -16.15 20.64
C GLU A 57 13.30 -15.69 21.07
N GLU A 58 13.19 -15.18 22.29
CA GLU A 58 11.96 -14.61 22.81
C GLU A 58 11.79 -13.17 22.33
N ILE A 59 10.66 -12.90 21.68
CA ILE A 59 10.34 -11.57 21.19
C ILE A 59 9.33 -10.92 22.13
N ILE A 60 9.70 -9.80 22.72
CA ILE A 60 8.80 -8.97 23.52
C ILE A 60 8.03 -8.07 22.58
N VAL A 61 6.71 -8.00 22.75
CA VAL A 61 5.80 -7.16 21.95
C VAL A 61 5.01 -6.22 22.84
N THR A 62 4.47 -5.14 22.23
CA THR A 62 3.62 -4.16 22.92
C THR A 62 2.19 -4.18 22.41
N ALA A 63 1.76 -5.31 21.86
CA ALA A 63 0.48 -5.48 21.19
C ALA A 63 -0.75 -5.16 22.06
N GLN A 64 -0.66 -5.35 23.36
CA GLN A 64 -1.72 -4.99 24.32
C GLN A 64 -1.41 -3.71 25.14
N ARG A 65 -0.56 -2.82 24.64
CA ARG A 65 -0.07 -1.62 25.35
C ARG A 65 0.77 -1.92 26.60
N ARG A 66 1.18 -3.18 26.73
CA ARG A 66 2.08 -3.72 27.76
C ARG A 66 3.21 -4.47 27.05
N GLU A 67 4.36 -4.53 27.68
CA GLU A 67 5.45 -5.39 27.23
C GLU A 67 5.15 -6.81 27.69
N GLU A 68 4.96 -7.73 26.73
CA GLU A 68 4.59 -9.13 26.98
C GLU A 68 5.35 -10.04 25.99
N ASN A 69 5.63 -11.26 26.38
CA ASN A 69 6.22 -12.22 25.45
C ASN A 69 5.21 -12.51 24.33
N LEU A 70 5.71 -12.58 23.06
CA LEU A 70 4.89 -12.84 21.88
C LEU A 70 4.02 -14.09 22.04
N GLN A 71 4.52 -15.13 22.73
CA GLN A 71 3.80 -16.41 22.91
C GLN A 71 2.66 -16.30 23.93
N ASP A 72 2.72 -15.34 24.87
CA ASP A 72 1.71 -15.16 25.91
C ASP A 72 0.58 -14.22 25.50
N VAL A 73 0.73 -13.55 24.34
CA VAL A 73 -0.29 -12.59 23.87
C VAL A 73 -1.41 -13.30 23.11
N PRO A 74 -2.68 -13.25 23.58
CA PRO A 74 -3.80 -13.99 22.99
C PRO A 74 -4.44 -13.29 21.80
N ILE A 75 -3.63 -12.95 20.81
CA ILE A 75 -4.02 -12.41 19.49
C ILE A 75 -3.08 -12.90 18.40
N SER A 76 -3.55 -12.88 17.16
CA SER A 76 -2.69 -13.09 16.00
C SER A 76 -1.76 -11.89 15.81
N VAL A 77 -0.48 -12.07 16.11
CA VAL A 77 0.56 -11.06 15.94
C VAL A 77 1.83 -11.71 15.41
N SER A 78 2.44 -11.09 14.38
CA SER A 78 3.78 -11.39 13.91
C SER A 78 4.71 -10.29 14.37
N ALA A 79 5.89 -10.63 14.86
CA ALA A 79 6.89 -9.66 15.28
C ALA A 79 8.26 -10.04 14.75
N PHE A 80 9.06 -9.06 14.41
CA PHE A 80 10.42 -9.19 13.90
C PHE A 80 11.34 -8.29 14.73
N GLY A 81 12.31 -8.86 15.43
CA GLY A 81 13.32 -8.14 16.17
C GLY A 81 14.38 -7.51 15.24
N ALA A 82 15.28 -6.70 15.81
CA ALA A 82 16.29 -5.97 15.06
C ALA A 82 17.17 -6.87 14.19
N GLU A 83 17.61 -8.02 14.72
CA GLU A 83 18.40 -9.01 13.98
C GLU A 83 17.63 -9.59 12.79
N GLN A 84 16.41 -10.04 13.00
CA GLN A 84 15.55 -10.57 11.92
C GLN A 84 15.23 -9.52 10.87
N ILE A 85 15.06 -8.25 11.25
CA ILE A 85 14.87 -7.10 10.34
C ILE A 85 16.11 -6.98 9.43
N ALA A 86 17.30 -7.06 10.01
CA ALA A 86 18.56 -6.95 9.28
C ALA A 86 18.79 -8.15 8.35
N GLU A 87 18.63 -9.39 8.88
CA GLU A 87 18.81 -10.64 8.12
C GLU A 87 17.84 -10.75 6.94
N LYS A 88 16.54 -10.51 7.20
CA LYS A 88 15.49 -10.63 6.18
C LYS A 88 15.42 -9.40 5.26
N GLY A 89 16.22 -8.36 5.51
CA GLY A 89 16.23 -7.13 4.71
C GLY A 89 14.90 -6.38 4.74
N ILE A 90 14.25 -6.32 5.92
CA ILE A 90 12.99 -5.60 6.13
C ILE A 90 13.32 -4.11 6.28
N ASN A 91 13.33 -3.38 5.19
CA ASN A 91 13.70 -1.97 5.14
C ASN A 91 12.50 -1.04 4.92
N ASP A 92 11.33 -1.56 4.65
CA ASP A 92 10.05 -0.87 4.63
C ASP A 92 8.88 -1.85 4.83
N VAL A 93 7.65 -1.32 4.90
CA VAL A 93 6.43 -2.11 5.11
C VAL A 93 6.17 -3.13 3.99
N SER A 94 6.63 -2.86 2.77
CA SER A 94 6.39 -3.77 1.63
C SER A 94 7.11 -5.12 1.79
N ARG A 95 8.23 -5.13 2.54
CA ARG A 95 9.01 -6.35 2.80
C ARG A 95 8.35 -7.31 3.79
N LEU A 96 7.27 -6.88 4.44
CA LEU A 96 6.45 -7.76 5.30
C LEU A 96 5.57 -8.72 4.47
N GLU A 97 5.38 -8.45 3.17
CA GLU A 97 4.64 -9.34 2.28
C GLU A 97 5.36 -10.69 2.15
N GLY A 98 4.60 -11.76 2.34
CA GLY A 98 5.13 -13.12 2.40
C GLY A 98 5.69 -13.53 3.76
N LEU A 99 6.18 -12.61 4.59
CA LEU A 99 6.66 -12.91 5.94
C LEU A 99 5.51 -13.00 6.95
N VAL A 100 4.49 -12.15 6.80
CA VAL A 100 3.31 -12.10 7.66
C VAL A 100 2.14 -12.83 6.98
N PRO A 101 1.53 -13.85 7.61
CA PRO A 101 0.39 -14.54 7.03
C PRO A 101 -0.79 -13.60 6.77
N GLY A 102 -1.43 -13.74 5.61
CA GLY A 102 -2.60 -12.93 5.25
C GLY A 102 -2.32 -11.44 5.02
N PHE A 103 -1.05 -11.04 4.95
CA PHE A 103 -0.62 -9.70 4.61
C PHE A 103 -0.24 -9.61 3.13
N THR A 104 -0.78 -8.62 2.44
CA THR A 104 -0.37 -8.24 1.08
C THR A 104 -0.08 -6.75 1.00
N PHE A 105 0.81 -6.36 0.12
CA PHE A 105 1.20 -4.96 -0.03
C PHE A 105 0.89 -4.43 -1.43
N GLY A 106 0.09 -3.39 -1.48
CA GLY A 106 -0.13 -2.59 -2.67
C GLY A 106 0.48 -1.20 -2.52
N LYS A 107 0.75 -0.56 -3.64
CA LYS A 107 1.26 0.81 -3.67
C LYS A 107 0.56 1.61 -4.76
N SER A 108 0.13 2.81 -4.45
CA SER A 108 -0.45 3.76 -5.39
C SER A 108 0.34 5.05 -5.38
N GLY A 109 1.27 5.19 -6.30
CA GLY A 109 2.22 6.28 -6.24
C GLY A 109 3.04 6.20 -4.96
N VAL A 110 2.87 7.19 -4.10
CA VAL A 110 3.54 7.27 -2.78
C VAL A 110 2.74 6.61 -1.66
N ASP A 111 1.46 6.30 -1.88
CA ASP A 111 0.58 5.79 -0.85
C ASP A 111 0.68 4.28 -0.71
N ALA A 112 1.04 3.84 0.49
CA ALA A 112 1.00 2.43 0.84
C ALA A 112 -0.44 1.95 0.98
N ARG A 113 -0.70 0.75 0.50
CA ARG A 113 -1.98 0.07 0.62
C ARG A 113 -1.79 -1.34 1.18
N PRO A 114 -1.35 -1.44 2.44
CA PRO A 114 -1.29 -2.74 3.08
C PRO A 114 -2.68 -3.32 3.20
N ALA A 115 -2.79 -4.64 3.01
CA ALA A 115 -4.00 -5.38 3.29
C ALA A 115 -3.72 -6.49 4.31
N ILE A 116 -4.64 -6.68 5.23
CA ILE A 116 -4.62 -7.76 6.21
C ILE A 116 -5.95 -8.52 6.11
N ARG A 117 -5.89 -9.85 5.90
CA ARG A 117 -7.08 -10.71 5.79
C ARG A 117 -8.07 -10.23 4.72
N GLY A 118 -7.55 -9.68 3.61
CA GLY A 118 -8.33 -9.19 2.49
C GLY A 118 -8.90 -7.78 2.62
N VAL A 119 -8.61 -7.08 3.70
CA VAL A 119 -9.09 -5.70 3.91
C VAL A 119 -7.97 -4.70 3.69
N ARG A 120 -8.22 -3.74 2.82
CA ARG A 120 -7.32 -2.61 2.55
C ARG A 120 -8.10 -1.32 2.27
N THR A 121 -7.39 -0.21 2.27
CA THR A 121 -7.93 1.07 1.82
C THR A 121 -7.90 1.15 0.30
N GLU A 122 -9.06 1.24 -0.35
CA GLU A 122 -9.12 1.39 -1.81
C GLU A 122 -8.99 2.84 -2.27
N SER A 123 -9.50 3.78 -1.49
CA SER A 123 -9.40 5.20 -1.83
C SER A 123 -7.98 5.74 -1.66
N VAL A 124 -7.56 6.55 -2.62
CA VAL A 124 -6.35 7.40 -2.55
C VAL A 124 -6.69 8.85 -2.25
N ASP A 125 -7.95 9.13 -1.94
CA ASP A 125 -8.35 10.48 -1.52
C ASP A 125 -7.60 10.83 -0.22
N VAL A 126 -6.99 12.00 -0.22
CA VAL A 126 -6.24 12.49 0.94
C VAL A 126 -7.09 12.68 2.21
N ASN A 127 -8.42 12.68 2.05
CA ASN A 127 -9.39 12.70 3.15
C ASN A 127 -9.78 11.31 3.65
N ALA A 128 -9.43 10.24 2.92
CA ALA A 128 -9.80 8.90 3.30
C ALA A 128 -8.90 8.42 4.44
N ASP A 129 -9.52 7.89 5.47
CA ASP A 129 -8.82 7.20 6.54
C ASP A 129 -8.34 5.82 6.07
N THR A 130 -7.22 5.35 6.61
CA THR A 130 -6.70 4.01 6.34
C THR A 130 -7.52 2.95 7.06
N THR A 131 -7.54 1.72 6.54
CA THR A 131 -8.16 0.56 7.19
C THR A 131 -7.18 -0.24 8.04
N ILE A 132 -5.90 -0.07 7.78
CA ILE A 132 -4.79 -0.63 8.57
C ILE A 132 -4.10 0.53 9.27
N GLY A 133 -4.08 0.48 10.59
CA GLY A 133 -3.40 1.49 11.41
C GLY A 133 -1.89 1.37 11.27
N MET A 134 -1.21 2.49 11.19
CA MET A 134 0.24 2.52 11.28
C MET A 134 0.66 3.36 12.48
N PHE A 135 1.56 2.82 13.28
CA PHE A 135 2.07 3.46 14.48
C PHE A 135 3.58 3.44 14.50
N ILE A 136 4.21 4.55 14.85
CA ILE A 136 5.64 4.64 15.14
C ILE A 136 5.76 5.05 16.60
N ASP A 137 6.41 4.21 17.40
CA ASP A 137 6.56 4.42 18.87
C ASP A 137 5.23 4.71 19.60
N GLY A 138 4.14 4.07 19.15
CA GLY A 138 2.80 4.25 19.69
C GLY A 138 2.00 5.41 19.10
N ILE A 139 2.61 6.25 18.24
CA ILE A 139 1.99 7.43 17.63
C ILE A 139 1.38 7.08 16.27
N TYR A 140 0.09 7.33 16.12
CA TYR A 140 -0.64 7.08 14.88
C TYR A 140 -0.15 7.96 13.72
N GLN A 141 0.16 7.33 12.60
CA GLN A 141 0.51 7.99 11.35
C GLN A 141 -0.74 8.17 10.48
N SER A 142 -1.14 9.41 10.26
CA SER A 142 -2.44 9.72 9.65
C SER A 142 -2.46 9.59 8.12
N ARG A 143 -1.30 9.43 7.46
CA ARG A 143 -1.19 9.38 6.00
C ARG A 143 -0.64 8.04 5.54
N ALA A 144 -1.27 7.46 4.50
CA ALA A 144 -0.80 6.24 3.88
C ALA A 144 0.62 6.36 3.32
N SER A 145 1.00 7.55 2.85
CA SER A 145 2.35 7.84 2.35
C SER A 145 3.44 7.84 3.43
N GLN A 146 3.10 8.08 4.70
CA GLN A 146 4.06 7.95 5.80
C GLN A 146 4.52 6.49 6.00
N ALA A 147 3.69 5.52 5.60
CA ALA A 147 4.04 4.09 5.63
C ALA A 147 5.13 3.71 4.62
N THR A 148 5.39 4.55 3.63
CA THR A 148 6.45 4.32 2.63
C THR A 148 7.78 4.95 3.01
N LEU A 149 7.86 5.62 4.15
CA LEU A 149 9.13 6.07 4.71
C LEU A 149 9.94 4.86 5.19
N GLY A 150 11.21 4.83 4.87
CA GLY A 150 12.08 3.70 5.18
C GLY A 150 12.28 3.50 6.69
N PHE A 151 12.58 2.28 7.04
CA PHE A 151 12.90 1.89 8.40
C PHE A 151 14.36 2.21 8.71
N ILE A 152 14.61 2.86 9.84
CA ILE A 152 15.94 3.17 10.31
C ILE A 152 16.03 2.89 11.79
N ASP A 153 17.07 2.15 12.22
CA ASP A 153 17.40 1.92 13.62
C ASP A 153 16.19 1.46 14.43
N LEU A 154 15.66 0.30 14.07
CA LEU A 154 14.48 -0.28 14.69
C LEU A 154 14.87 -1.29 15.76
N GLU A 155 14.09 -1.30 16.84
CA GLU A 155 14.09 -2.37 17.83
C GLU A 155 13.26 -3.57 17.31
N ARG A 156 12.06 -3.28 16.75
CA ARG A 156 11.18 -4.31 16.21
C ARG A 156 10.05 -3.74 15.34
N VAL A 157 9.42 -4.62 14.57
CA VAL A 157 8.17 -4.36 13.84
C VAL A 157 7.15 -5.42 14.25
N GLU A 158 5.96 -4.98 14.65
CA GLU A 158 4.84 -5.83 15.03
C GLU A 158 3.68 -5.65 14.04
N VAL A 159 3.07 -6.74 13.58
CA VAL A 159 1.88 -6.73 12.74
C VAL A 159 0.75 -7.48 13.46
N GLN A 160 -0.23 -6.74 13.92
CA GLN A 160 -1.41 -7.29 14.61
C GLN A 160 -2.52 -7.48 13.58
N ARG A 161 -2.99 -8.70 13.44
CA ARG A 161 -4.02 -9.09 12.46
C ARG A 161 -5.40 -9.11 13.09
N GLY A 162 -6.39 -8.65 12.34
CA GLY A 162 -7.76 -8.45 12.85
C GLY A 162 -7.95 -7.12 13.58
N PRO A 163 -9.20 -6.75 13.89
CA PRO A 163 -9.53 -5.42 14.37
C PRO A 163 -8.95 -5.12 15.75
N GLN A 164 -8.29 -3.96 15.86
CA GLN A 164 -7.67 -3.46 17.09
C GLN A 164 -8.37 -2.21 17.64
N GLY A 165 -9.70 -2.13 17.44
CA GLY A 165 -10.50 -0.94 17.74
C GLY A 165 -10.53 -0.55 19.21
N THR A 166 -10.27 -1.46 20.15
CA THR A 166 -10.33 -1.19 21.60
C THR A 166 -9.10 -0.42 22.07
N LEU A 167 -7.91 -0.91 21.82
CA LEU A 167 -6.66 -0.31 22.31
C LEU A 167 -6.06 0.74 21.36
N TYR A 168 -6.14 0.48 20.05
CA TYR A 168 -5.55 1.36 19.05
C TYR A 168 -6.57 2.32 18.43
N GLY A 169 -7.87 1.99 18.51
CA GLY A 169 -8.94 2.89 18.14
C GLY A 169 -9.32 2.90 16.67
N ARG A 170 -9.61 4.09 16.14
CA ARG A 170 -10.06 4.27 14.77
C ARG A 170 -8.99 3.80 13.78
N ASN A 171 -9.44 3.43 12.57
CA ASN A 171 -8.56 3.13 11.46
C ASN A 171 -7.66 1.89 11.67
N THR A 172 -8.02 1.04 12.63
CA THR A 172 -7.45 -0.29 12.86
C THR A 172 -8.47 -1.38 12.56
N PHE A 173 -9.18 -1.19 11.47
CA PHE A 173 -10.30 -2.00 11.03
C PHE A 173 -9.86 -3.42 10.61
N GLY A 174 -8.77 -3.55 9.85
CA GLY A 174 -8.20 -4.83 9.46
C GLY A 174 -7.02 -5.28 10.33
N GLY A 175 -6.45 -4.36 11.10
CA GLY A 175 -5.27 -4.59 11.93
C GLY A 175 -4.41 -3.35 12.09
N ASN A 176 -3.21 -3.51 12.60
CA ASN A 176 -2.23 -2.43 12.66
C ASN A 176 -0.79 -2.93 12.51
N ILE A 177 0.07 -2.04 12.09
CA ILE A 177 1.53 -2.19 12.00
C ILE A 177 2.13 -1.24 13.02
N SER A 178 2.88 -1.78 13.97
CA SER A 178 3.57 -1.04 15.02
C SER A 178 5.08 -1.12 14.77
N ILE A 179 5.70 0.03 14.56
CA ILE A 179 7.14 0.17 14.34
C ILE A 179 7.71 0.75 15.64
N VAL A 180 8.64 0.04 16.24
CA VAL A 180 9.31 0.47 17.47
C VAL A 180 10.77 0.77 17.14
N SER A 181 11.17 2.00 17.36
CA SER A 181 12.56 2.44 17.17
C SER A 181 13.43 2.09 18.34
N ALA A 182 14.71 1.82 18.10
CA ALA A 182 15.68 1.54 19.13
C ALA A 182 15.80 2.73 20.11
N ARG A 183 15.88 2.43 21.41
CA ARG A 183 15.96 3.43 22.48
C ARG A 183 17.41 3.69 22.84
N PRO A 184 17.77 4.91 23.33
CA PRO A 184 19.07 5.13 23.93
C PRO A 184 19.31 4.22 25.13
N ASP A 185 20.50 3.67 25.24
CA ASP A 185 20.97 2.80 26.30
C ASP A 185 21.98 3.52 27.20
N PHE A 186 21.94 3.23 28.51
CA PHE A 186 22.84 3.83 29.50
C PHE A 186 24.14 3.03 29.67
N SER A 187 24.23 1.80 29.11
CA SER A 187 25.33 0.87 29.41
C SER A 187 26.63 1.29 28.79
N GLU A 188 26.70 1.53 27.49
CA GLU A 188 27.98 1.74 26.79
C GLU A 188 27.84 2.56 25.51
N TYR A 189 28.99 3.09 25.04
CA TYR A 189 29.11 3.67 23.70
C TYR A 189 29.19 2.54 22.68
N TYR A 190 28.22 2.48 21.79
CA TYR A 190 28.23 1.56 20.65
C TYR A 190 27.56 2.17 19.45
N GLY A 191 27.89 1.65 18.28
CA GLY A 191 27.34 2.12 17.04
C GLY A 191 27.41 1.07 15.94
N GLY A 192 26.85 1.44 14.80
CA GLY A 192 26.93 0.59 13.62
C GLY A 192 26.64 1.39 12.35
N ALA A 193 27.15 0.88 11.25
CA ALA A 193 26.91 1.44 9.93
C ALA A 193 26.76 0.32 8.89
N ASP A 194 25.84 0.53 7.94
CA ASP A 194 25.57 -0.37 6.82
C ASP A 194 25.75 0.39 5.50
N LEU A 195 26.43 -0.24 4.55
CA LEU A 195 26.52 0.22 3.17
C LEU A 195 26.00 -0.87 2.25
N THR A 196 24.95 -0.56 1.47
CA THR A 196 24.42 -1.45 0.42
C THR A 196 24.68 -0.83 -0.94
N ILE A 197 25.20 -1.64 -1.87
CA ILE A 197 25.35 -1.31 -3.29
C ILE A 197 24.62 -2.38 -4.11
N GLY A 198 23.86 -1.98 -5.11
CA GLY A 198 23.05 -2.93 -5.87
C GLY A 198 22.63 -2.46 -7.25
N ASP A 199 21.71 -3.19 -7.83
CA ASP A 199 21.12 -2.89 -9.12
C ASP A 199 20.55 -1.48 -9.22
N ASN A 200 20.45 -0.96 -10.45
CA ASN A 200 19.94 0.38 -10.74
C ASN A 200 20.71 1.48 -9.99
N SER A 201 22.03 1.34 -9.92
CA SER A 201 22.93 2.30 -9.21
C SER A 201 22.49 2.51 -7.75
N GLN A 202 21.91 1.51 -7.12
CA GLN A 202 21.46 1.63 -5.71
C GLN A 202 22.67 1.82 -4.80
N VAL A 203 22.61 2.87 -4.01
CA VAL A 203 23.49 3.09 -2.87
C VAL A 203 22.62 3.41 -1.66
N ARG A 204 22.75 2.62 -0.60
CA ARG A 204 22.09 2.87 0.68
C ARG A 204 23.14 2.87 1.78
N LEU A 205 23.19 3.95 2.53
CA LEU A 205 24.02 4.12 3.72
C LEU A 205 23.09 4.35 4.91
N SER A 206 23.29 3.63 5.98
CA SER A 206 22.60 3.87 7.26
C SER A 206 23.54 3.64 8.41
N GLY A 207 23.25 4.26 9.55
CA GLY A 207 24.05 4.04 10.75
C GLY A 207 23.41 4.65 11.98
N TYR A 208 23.92 4.25 13.12
CA TYR A 208 23.49 4.73 14.42
C TYR A 208 24.66 4.82 15.39
N LEU A 209 24.48 5.66 16.42
CA LEU A 209 25.42 5.83 17.53
C LEU A 209 24.63 5.98 18.83
N ASN A 210 24.92 5.13 19.80
CA ASN A 210 24.46 5.24 21.18
C ASN A 210 25.55 5.89 22.04
N ALA A 211 25.16 6.86 22.85
CA ALA A 211 26.09 7.62 23.69
C ALA A 211 25.47 7.83 25.08
N PRO A 212 25.81 7.01 26.08
CA PRO A 212 25.49 7.31 27.48
C PRO A 212 26.30 8.53 27.95
N LEU A 213 25.61 9.53 28.48
CA LEU A 213 26.23 10.72 29.07
C LEU A 213 26.38 10.58 30.58
N SER A 214 25.54 9.76 31.19
CA SER A 214 25.59 9.34 32.58
C SER A 214 24.68 8.11 32.76
N ASP A 215 24.66 7.55 33.97
CA ASP A 215 23.78 6.43 34.30
C ASP A 215 22.27 6.74 34.15
N THR A 216 21.93 8.02 33.98
CA THR A 216 20.53 8.49 33.88
C THR A 216 20.22 9.28 32.63
N VAL A 217 21.22 9.54 31.77
CA VAL A 217 21.08 10.31 30.53
C VAL A 217 21.80 9.61 29.39
N ALA A 218 21.07 9.25 28.34
CA ALA A 218 21.66 8.68 27.14
C ALA A 218 21.10 9.33 25.87
N LEU A 219 21.96 9.48 24.87
CA LEU A 219 21.60 9.95 23.53
C LEU A 219 21.74 8.81 22.52
N ARG A 220 20.90 8.83 21.49
CA ARG A 220 21.06 7.98 20.34
C ARG A 220 20.78 8.77 19.07
N PHE A 221 21.68 8.66 18.11
CA PHE A 221 21.54 9.26 16.79
C PHE A 221 21.47 8.15 15.75
N ALA A 222 20.58 8.32 14.77
CA ALA A 222 20.53 7.45 13.62
C ALA A 222 20.32 8.28 12.34
N GLY A 223 20.94 7.83 11.24
CA GLY A 223 20.84 8.50 9.96
C GLY A 223 20.86 7.49 8.81
N GLY A 224 20.27 7.89 7.68
CA GLY A 224 20.27 7.08 6.46
C GLY A 224 20.13 7.92 5.22
N TYR A 225 20.76 7.43 4.16
CA TYR A 225 20.65 7.94 2.80
C TYR A 225 20.47 6.78 1.84
N GLU A 226 19.52 6.89 0.91
CA GLU A 226 19.31 5.91 -0.13
C GLU A 226 19.07 6.62 -1.45
N LYS A 227 19.74 6.14 -2.49
CA LYS A 227 19.56 6.59 -3.87
C LYS A 227 19.53 5.40 -4.81
N SER A 228 18.64 5.46 -5.82
CA SER A 228 18.62 4.52 -6.94
C SER A 228 18.09 5.18 -8.20
N ASP A 229 18.42 4.62 -9.38
CA ASP A 229 17.98 5.15 -10.68
C ASP A 229 16.61 4.62 -11.12
N GLY A 230 15.95 3.83 -10.28
CA GLY A 230 14.66 3.23 -10.57
C GLY A 230 14.71 2.00 -11.48
N PHE A 231 13.82 1.07 -11.25
CA PHE A 231 13.79 -0.21 -11.96
C PHE A 231 12.84 -0.24 -13.17
N VAL A 232 11.93 0.73 -13.30
CA VAL A 232 11.11 0.90 -14.51
C VAL A 232 11.82 1.87 -15.43
N LYS A 233 12.26 1.34 -16.58
CA LYS A 233 13.06 2.10 -17.54
C LYS A 233 12.15 2.87 -18.48
N ASN A 234 12.39 4.16 -18.60
CA ASN A 234 11.72 5.01 -19.56
C ASN A 234 12.58 5.16 -20.81
N VAL A 235 12.06 4.74 -21.96
CA VAL A 235 12.77 4.89 -23.24
C VAL A 235 12.62 6.28 -23.82
N ASN A 236 11.70 7.10 -23.32
CA ASN A 236 11.59 8.50 -23.71
C ASN A 236 12.72 9.30 -23.05
N PRO A 237 13.55 10.01 -23.83
CA PRO A 237 14.67 10.74 -23.25
C PRO A 237 14.27 11.93 -22.37
N THR A 238 13.04 12.44 -22.49
CA THR A 238 12.53 13.55 -21.70
C THR A 238 11.95 13.10 -20.36
N GLY A 239 11.46 11.84 -20.29
CA GLY A 239 10.97 11.23 -19.06
C GLY A 239 12.10 10.58 -18.27
N GLY A 240 12.01 10.55 -16.96
CA GLY A 240 12.93 9.81 -16.10
C GLY A 240 12.50 8.36 -15.92
N ASN A 241 13.40 7.50 -15.46
CA ASN A 241 13.04 6.19 -14.93
C ASN A 241 12.10 6.36 -13.73
N LEU A 242 11.30 5.34 -13.44
CA LEU A 242 10.33 5.41 -12.37
C LEU A 242 10.68 4.43 -11.26
N PHE A 243 10.17 4.71 -10.04
CA PHE A 243 10.54 4.03 -8.80
C PHE A 243 12.02 4.20 -8.46
N ASP A 244 12.56 5.37 -8.79
CA ASP A 244 13.84 5.83 -8.27
C ASP A 244 13.67 6.30 -6.82
N ASP A 245 14.75 6.29 -6.09
CA ASP A 245 14.80 6.74 -4.70
C ASP A 245 15.85 7.85 -4.52
N ASP A 246 15.51 8.88 -3.73
CA ASP A 246 16.43 9.87 -3.14
C ASP A 246 15.93 10.16 -1.72
N ASN A 247 16.23 9.23 -0.80
CA ASN A 247 15.67 9.20 0.54
C ASN A 247 16.71 9.64 1.57
N LYS A 248 16.28 10.41 2.56
CA LYS A 248 17.13 10.90 3.67
C LYS A 248 16.38 10.75 4.97
N TYR A 249 17.05 10.22 5.97
CA TYR A 249 16.49 9.98 7.29
C TYR A 249 17.43 10.46 8.37
N VAL A 250 16.90 11.08 9.42
CA VAL A 250 17.63 11.45 10.63
C VAL A 250 16.72 11.24 11.82
N ARG A 251 17.25 10.63 12.87
CA ARG A 251 16.62 10.51 14.18
C ARG A 251 17.60 10.93 15.26
N ALA A 252 17.13 11.70 16.22
CA ALA A 252 17.82 11.99 17.46
C ALA A 252 16.90 11.62 18.62
N SER A 253 17.41 10.84 19.56
CA SER A 253 16.66 10.36 20.72
C SER A 253 17.42 10.70 22.00
N LEU A 254 16.71 11.16 23.00
CA LEU A 254 17.22 11.43 24.35
C LEU A 254 16.42 10.60 25.34
N ARG A 255 17.08 9.76 26.12
CA ARG A 255 16.50 9.04 27.24
C ARG A 255 16.98 9.64 28.56
N LEU A 256 16.05 9.93 29.43
CA LEU A 256 16.25 10.47 30.78
C LEU A 256 15.63 9.53 31.80
N GLN A 257 16.34 9.21 32.84
CA GLN A 257 15.88 8.44 33.99
C GLN A 257 16.34 9.10 35.29
N PRO A 258 15.81 10.31 35.61
CA PRO A 258 16.30 11.10 36.75
C PRO A 258 16.04 10.45 38.10
N THR A 259 15.10 9.51 38.17
CA THR A 259 14.82 8.62 39.31
C THR A 259 14.53 7.23 38.82
N GLU A 260 14.60 6.24 39.68
CA GLU A 260 14.24 4.85 39.32
C GLU A 260 12.80 4.71 38.75
N ASN A 261 11.93 5.60 39.20
CA ASN A 261 10.49 5.54 38.87
C ASN A 261 10.11 6.39 37.65
N LEU A 262 10.97 7.31 37.19
CA LEU A 262 10.65 8.22 36.08
C LEU A 262 11.55 7.95 34.88
N THR A 263 10.97 7.53 33.77
CA THR A 263 11.65 7.40 32.48
C THR A 263 10.99 8.32 31.44
N ALA A 264 11.79 9.07 30.70
CA ALA A 264 11.33 9.87 29.58
C ALA A 264 12.20 9.61 28.35
N VAL A 265 11.55 9.41 27.20
CA VAL A 265 12.21 9.32 25.90
C VAL A 265 11.65 10.42 25.00
N LEU A 266 12.53 11.32 24.58
CA LEU A 266 12.22 12.42 23.64
C LEU A 266 12.87 12.11 22.31
N LYS A 267 12.15 12.29 21.21
CA LYS A 267 12.65 11.99 19.87
C LYS A 267 12.34 13.13 18.89
N PHE A 268 13.27 13.32 17.98
CA PHE A 268 13.13 14.10 16.78
C PHE A 268 13.37 13.20 15.59
N ASP A 269 12.47 13.23 14.61
CA ASP A 269 12.55 12.47 13.37
C ASP A 269 12.43 13.42 12.18
N TYR A 270 13.31 13.26 11.20
CA TYR A 270 13.19 13.87 9.89
C TYR A 270 13.32 12.81 8.81
N ALA A 271 12.35 12.76 7.91
CA ALA A 271 12.40 11.91 6.74
C ALA A 271 12.07 12.72 5.48
N ARG A 272 12.85 12.53 4.44
CA ARG A 272 12.56 13.02 3.09
C ARG A 272 12.64 11.89 2.11
N ARG A 273 11.63 11.76 1.29
CA ARG A 273 11.60 10.86 0.14
C ARG A 273 11.46 11.68 -1.13
N GLY A 274 12.44 11.56 -2.01
CA GLY A 274 12.48 12.21 -3.31
C GLY A 274 12.49 11.21 -4.46
N GLY A 275 12.47 11.71 -5.68
CA GLY A 275 12.55 10.93 -6.91
C GLY A 275 11.56 11.41 -7.98
N ASN A 276 11.42 10.63 -9.05
CA ASN A 276 10.48 10.92 -10.14
C ASN A 276 9.02 10.54 -9.83
N GLY A 277 8.78 10.06 -8.62
CA GLY A 277 7.47 9.56 -8.23
C GLY A 277 7.18 8.16 -8.75
N GLY A 278 6.51 7.36 -7.95
CA GLY A 278 6.24 5.95 -8.27
C GLY A 278 4.84 5.69 -8.81
N SER A 279 4.20 6.62 -9.48
CA SER A 279 2.89 6.38 -10.06
C SER A 279 2.94 5.86 -11.49
N ALA A 280 4.04 5.23 -11.84
CA ALA A 280 4.13 4.55 -13.11
C ALA A 280 3.18 3.39 -13.17
N PHE A 281 2.43 3.41 -14.19
CA PHE A 281 1.64 2.29 -14.62
C PHE A 281 2.28 1.74 -15.89
N GLY A 282 2.81 0.52 -15.79
CA GLY A 282 2.95 -0.27 -17.01
C GLY A 282 1.52 -0.62 -17.46
N TYR A 283 1.22 -0.48 -18.74
CA TYR A 283 -0.03 -0.98 -19.25
C TYR A 283 -0.03 -2.50 -19.21
N LYS A 284 -0.93 -3.10 -18.44
CA LYS A 284 -1.33 -4.46 -18.73
C LYS A 284 -2.23 -4.33 -19.95
N LEU A 285 -1.67 -4.64 -21.10
CA LEU A 285 -2.37 -4.55 -22.35
C LEU A 285 -3.69 -5.24 -22.31
N VAL A 286 -4.65 -4.43 -22.44
CA VAL A 286 -5.86 -4.83 -23.06
C VAL A 286 -5.95 -3.92 -24.25
N GLY A 287 -5.66 -4.47 -25.42
CA GLY A 287 -5.90 -3.72 -26.63
C GLY A 287 -7.27 -3.10 -26.53
N SER A 288 -7.44 -1.95 -27.07
CA SER A 288 -8.69 -1.23 -27.05
C SER A 288 -9.81 -2.15 -27.54
N TYR A 289 -10.53 -2.70 -26.57
CA TYR A 289 -11.69 -3.56 -26.81
C TYR A 289 -12.81 -2.84 -27.55
N PHE A 290 -12.69 -1.54 -27.71
CA PHE A 290 -13.70 -0.69 -28.31
C PHE A 290 -13.81 -0.76 -29.82
N HIS A 291 -12.79 -1.25 -30.52
CA HIS A 291 -12.73 -1.15 -31.98
C HIS A 291 -12.55 -2.49 -32.69
N VAL A 292 -12.79 -3.60 -32.02
CA VAL A 292 -12.75 -4.90 -32.67
C VAL A 292 -14.17 -5.28 -33.12
N PRO A 293 -14.45 -5.20 -34.41
CA PRO A 293 -15.76 -5.57 -34.93
C PRO A 293 -16.05 -7.07 -34.83
N SER A 294 -15.07 -7.89 -34.50
CA SER A 294 -15.21 -9.34 -34.41
C SER A 294 -14.70 -9.86 -33.07
N ASN A 295 -15.52 -10.63 -32.42
CA ASN A 295 -15.35 -11.25 -31.10
C ASN A 295 -14.26 -12.30 -31.04
N GLN A 296 -13.66 -12.68 -32.16
CA GLN A 296 -12.68 -13.78 -32.22
C GLN A 296 -11.32 -13.43 -31.64
N GLN A 297 -11.00 -12.14 -31.48
CA GLN A 297 -9.66 -11.72 -31.03
C GLN A 297 -9.50 -11.65 -29.50
N LEU A 298 -10.58 -11.67 -28.76
CA LEU A 298 -10.54 -11.65 -27.28
C LEU A 298 -9.93 -12.90 -26.66
N PHE A 299 -10.01 -14.02 -27.33
CA PHE A 299 -9.59 -15.32 -26.81
C PHE A 299 -8.40 -15.93 -27.54
N ASN A 300 -8.02 -15.39 -28.69
CA ASN A 300 -6.85 -15.85 -29.44
C ASN A 300 -5.64 -15.01 -29.05
N ALA A 301 -4.67 -15.67 -28.48
CA ALA A 301 -3.51 -15.19 -27.76
C ALA A 301 -2.49 -14.31 -28.50
N THR A 302 -2.88 -13.63 -29.56
CA THR A 302 -2.01 -12.65 -30.19
C THR A 302 -2.47 -11.26 -29.76
N PRO A 303 -1.69 -10.52 -28.96
CA PRO A 303 -2.05 -9.16 -28.57
C PRO A 303 -2.03 -8.28 -29.82
N VAL A 304 -3.20 -7.94 -30.34
CA VAL A 304 -3.33 -6.88 -31.34
C VAL A 304 -3.32 -5.57 -30.56
N ILE A 305 -2.27 -4.81 -30.71
CA ILE A 305 -2.20 -3.45 -30.20
C ILE A 305 -3.11 -2.60 -31.06
N LEU A 306 -4.28 -2.33 -30.56
CA LEU A 306 -5.17 -1.38 -31.20
C LEU A 306 -4.88 -0.01 -30.62
N ASN A 307 -4.30 0.81 -31.46
CA ASN A 307 -4.02 2.18 -31.19
C ASN A 307 -5.32 2.97 -31.32
N THR A 308 -5.96 3.32 -30.21
CA THR A 308 -7.14 4.16 -30.25
C THR A 308 -6.78 5.57 -29.88
N ARG A 309 -7.06 6.49 -30.76
CA ARG A 309 -7.16 7.90 -30.41
C ARG A 309 -8.27 8.09 -29.38
N PRO A 310 -8.04 8.82 -28.29
CA PRO A 310 -9.12 9.27 -27.43
C PRO A 310 -10.15 10.03 -28.30
N GLY A 311 -11.36 9.51 -28.36
CA GLY A 311 -12.47 10.13 -29.12
C GLY A 311 -12.83 9.52 -30.45
N ASN A 312 -12.08 8.54 -30.95
CA ASN A 312 -12.51 7.82 -32.18
C ASN A 312 -13.60 6.79 -31.83
N ARG A 313 -14.80 7.00 -32.34
CA ARG A 313 -16.03 6.26 -32.01
C ARG A 313 -16.69 5.64 -33.23
N ASP A 314 -16.04 5.65 -34.38
CA ASP A 314 -16.63 5.23 -35.65
C ASP A 314 -16.51 3.72 -35.88
N GLY A 315 -15.83 2.98 -35.00
CA GLY A 315 -15.62 1.54 -35.16
C GLY A 315 -14.58 1.18 -36.22
N ILE A 316 -13.84 2.16 -36.71
CA ILE A 316 -12.76 1.95 -37.69
C ILE A 316 -11.46 1.77 -36.92
N VAL A 317 -10.71 0.73 -37.28
CA VAL A 317 -9.33 0.56 -36.80
C VAL A 317 -8.47 1.60 -37.48
N ASP A 318 -8.02 2.60 -36.73
CA ASP A 318 -7.04 3.55 -37.28
C ASP A 318 -5.75 2.83 -37.64
N ALA A 319 -5.08 3.33 -38.64
CA ALA A 319 -3.76 2.85 -39.00
C ALA A 319 -2.83 2.89 -37.75
N PRO A 320 -1.93 1.90 -37.61
CA PRO A 320 -1.00 1.91 -36.47
C PRO A 320 -0.32 3.26 -36.42
N LEU A 321 -0.39 3.90 -35.24
CA LEU A 321 0.43 5.09 -34.98
C LEU A 321 1.89 4.73 -35.21
N PRO A 322 2.70 5.64 -35.75
CA PRO A 322 4.13 5.43 -35.85
C PRO A 322 4.71 4.94 -34.52
N THR A 323 5.68 4.06 -34.58
CA THR A 323 6.29 3.39 -33.41
C THR A 323 6.90 4.35 -32.39
N ASP A 324 7.00 5.62 -32.68
CA ASP A 324 7.45 6.70 -31.81
C ASP A 324 6.34 7.27 -30.90
N GLN A 325 5.09 6.93 -31.14
CA GLN A 325 3.96 7.40 -30.31
C GLN A 325 3.54 6.40 -29.20
N GLY A 326 4.38 5.53 -28.84
CA GLY A 326 4.63 5.18 -27.47
C GLY A 326 3.83 4.07 -26.82
N ILE A 327 3.16 3.16 -27.47
CA ILE A 327 2.54 2.02 -26.77
C ILE A 327 3.14 0.65 -27.09
N PRO A 328 4.05 0.51 -28.03
CA PRO A 328 4.53 -0.81 -28.45
C PRO A 328 5.36 -1.57 -27.44
N LEU A 329 5.88 -0.93 -26.41
CA LEU A 329 6.87 -1.57 -25.53
C LEU A 329 6.28 -2.65 -24.65
N PHE A 330 5.05 -2.49 -24.26
CA PHE A 330 4.32 -3.52 -23.53
C PHE A 330 3.99 -4.74 -24.41
N ALA A 331 3.81 -4.54 -25.70
CA ALA A 331 3.68 -5.62 -26.66
C ALA A 331 4.91 -6.52 -26.75
N ALA A 332 6.07 -6.01 -26.35
CA ALA A 332 7.27 -6.82 -26.19
C ALA A 332 7.28 -7.67 -24.91
N GLY A 333 6.25 -7.60 -24.07
CA GLY A 333 6.10 -8.43 -22.89
C GLY A 333 6.97 -8.02 -21.68
N ASN A 334 7.57 -6.82 -21.69
CA ASN A 334 8.36 -6.34 -20.57
C ASN A 334 7.59 -5.27 -19.77
N PRO A 335 7.05 -5.61 -18.56
CA PRO A 335 6.28 -4.69 -17.73
C PRO A 335 7.11 -3.57 -17.08
N TYR A 336 8.42 -3.59 -17.26
CA TYR A 336 9.38 -2.64 -16.70
C TYR A 336 9.93 -1.65 -17.74
N LEU A 337 9.32 -1.59 -18.92
CA LEU A 337 9.61 -0.58 -19.94
C LEU A 337 8.40 0.33 -20.15
N ILE A 338 8.62 1.62 -20.17
CA ILE A 338 7.61 2.65 -20.42
C ILE A 338 8.13 3.66 -21.44
N ASN A 339 7.23 4.43 -22.01
CA ASN A 339 7.54 5.54 -22.91
C ASN A 339 6.69 6.76 -22.52
N ASN A 340 7.01 7.37 -21.40
CA ASN A 340 6.32 8.54 -20.88
C ASN A 340 7.13 9.79 -21.23
N ASP A 341 6.49 10.82 -21.72
CA ASP A 341 7.13 12.08 -22.11
C ASP A 341 7.32 13.04 -20.92
N TYR A 342 6.55 12.85 -19.85
CA TYR A 342 6.60 13.70 -18.67
C TYR A 342 7.46 13.08 -17.56
N ARG A 343 8.43 13.88 -17.09
CA ARG A 343 9.23 13.52 -15.93
C ARG A 343 8.47 13.90 -14.66
N GLY A 344 7.96 12.90 -13.95
CA GLY A 344 7.36 13.10 -12.64
C GLY A 344 8.36 13.63 -11.61
N ALA A 345 7.85 14.17 -10.52
CA ALA A 345 8.63 14.54 -9.35
C ALA A 345 7.88 14.19 -8.07
N LEU A 346 8.63 13.75 -7.08
CA LEU A 346 8.17 13.50 -5.73
C LEU A 346 9.10 14.20 -4.74
N ASP A 347 8.54 14.96 -3.82
CA ASP A 347 9.23 15.46 -2.64
C ASP A 347 8.27 15.31 -1.44
N LEU A 348 8.46 14.28 -0.66
CA LEU A 348 7.71 14.01 0.56
C LEU A 348 8.63 14.30 1.74
N ARG A 349 8.17 15.10 2.68
CA ARG A 349 8.89 15.44 3.91
C ARG A 349 8.01 15.17 5.11
N ASN A 350 8.59 14.62 6.13
CA ASN A 350 7.94 14.43 7.43
C ASN A 350 8.91 14.84 8.53
N THR A 351 8.51 15.80 9.35
CA THR A 351 9.23 16.20 10.55
C THR A 351 8.40 15.84 11.76
N GLY A 352 8.94 15.02 12.64
CA GLY A 352 8.25 14.51 13.81
C GLY A 352 8.94 14.89 15.11
N TRP A 353 8.15 15.12 16.14
CA TRP A 353 8.59 15.23 17.54
C TRP A 353 7.74 14.31 18.37
N SER A 354 8.37 13.58 19.26
CA SER A 354 7.62 12.71 20.17
C SER A 354 8.21 12.70 21.57
N SER A 355 7.34 12.40 22.54
CA SER A 355 7.74 12.11 23.90
C SER A 355 6.98 10.93 24.45
N ASN A 356 7.68 10.04 25.12
CA ASN A 356 7.11 8.93 25.88
C ASN A 356 7.64 9.03 27.30
N ILE A 357 6.76 9.40 28.23
CA ILE A 357 7.10 9.61 29.63
C ILE A 357 6.33 8.59 30.46
N ALA A 358 7.02 7.83 31.27
CA ALA A 358 6.43 6.83 32.17
C ALA A 358 6.85 7.12 33.64
N TYR A 359 5.87 7.14 34.52
CA TYR A 359 6.10 7.24 35.95
C TYR A 359 5.50 6.03 36.67
N ASP A 360 6.34 5.30 37.35
CA ASP A 360 5.98 4.12 38.12
C ASP A 360 5.63 4.50 39.56
N PHE A 361 4.37 4.24 39.93
CA PHE A 361 3.87 4.41 41.28
C PHE A 361 3.92 3.10 42.12
N GLY A 362 4.60 2.08 41.58
CA GLY A 362 4.68 0.74 42.17
C GLY A 362 3.54 -0.15 41.69
N ALA A 363 2.32 0.08 42.13
CA ALA A 363 1.16 -0.72 41.70
C ALA A 363 0.66 -0.39 40.30
N VAL A 364 0.95 0.81 39.79
CA VAL A 364 0.50 1.30 38.47
C VAL A 364 1.56 2.18 37.85
N THR A 365 1.64 2.15 36.54
CA THR A 365 2.46 3.09 35.74
C THR A 365 1.55 4.05 34.98
N LEU A 366 1.78 5.35 35.16
CA LEU A 366 1.17 6.39 34.31
C LEU A 366 2.10 6.66 33.12
N LYS A 367 1.59 6.47 31.91
CA LYS A 367 2.30 6.76 30.66
C LYS A 367 1.67 7.96 29.96
N SER A 368 2.49 8.87 29.44
CA SER A 368 2.11 9.99 28.60
C SER A 368 2.84 9.88 27.27
N ILE A 369 2.09 9.73 26.18
CA ILE A 369 2.64 9.59 24.83
C ILE A 369 2.15 10.78 24.00
N THR A 370 3.08 11.66 23.62
CA THR A 370 2.77 12.86 22.82
C THR A 370 3.45 12.75 21.47
N GLY A 371 2.75 13.06 20.42
CA GLY A 371 3.30 13.10 19.06
C GLY A 371 2.89 14.37 18.33
N TYR A 372 3.83 14.97 17.64
CA TYR A 372 3.61 16.05 16.69
C TYR A 372 4.28 15.70 15.37
N SER A 373 3.60 15.90 14.26
CA SER A 373 4.12 15.69 12.90
C SER A 373 3.76 16.85 11.99
N ASP A 374 4.73 17.32 11.23
CA ASP A 374 4.57 18.26 10.12
C ASP A 374 4.93 17.54 8.82
N PHE A 375 3.93 17.26 8.02
CA PHE A 375 4.02 16.47 6.80
C PHE A 375 3.76 17.36 5.58
N GLU A 376 4.62 17.26 4.57
CA GLU A 376 4.45 17.91 3.28
C GLU A 376 4.73 16.91 2.16
N THR A 377 3.94 16.94 1.10
CA THR A 377 4.26 16.22 -0.13
C THR A 377 3.93 17.07 -1.35
N THR A 378 4.83 17.06 -2.30
CA THR A 378 4.63 17.58 -3.66
C THR A 378 4.83 16.42 -4.61
N ARG A 379 3.85 16.18 -5.48
CA ARG A 379 3.91 15.14 -6.49
C ARG A 379 3.48 15.70 -7.83
N THR A 380 4.23 15.39 -8.85
CA THR A 380 3.84 15.60 -10.24
C THR A 380 3.93 14.29 -10.98
N GLN A 381 3.01 14.03 -11.88
CA GLN A 381 2.98 12.78 -12.64
C GLN A 381 2.36 12.98 -14.01
N ASP A 382 2.75 12.11 -14.94
CA ASP A 382 2.06 11.91 -16.19
C ASP A 382 0.69 11.27 -15.93
N THR A 383 -0.36 11.73 -16.59
CA THR A 383 -1.72 11.20 -16.42
C THR A 383 -2.18 10.36 -17.58
N ASP A 384 -1.59 10.49 -18.74
CA ASP A 384 -1.93 9.69 -19.92
C ASP A 384 -0.97 8.50 -20.12
N PHE A 385 0.20 8.52 -19.44
CA PHE A 385 1.21 7.47 -19.46
C PHE A 385 1.68 7.09 -20.87
N SER A 386 1.73 8.07 -21.75
CA SER A 386 2.16 7.88 -23.15
C SER A 386 3.33 8.82 -23.50
N SER A 387 3.83 8.69 -24.70
CA SER A 387 4.85 9.61 -25.24
C SER A 387 4.29 10.94 -25.72
N SER A 388 3.00 11.15 -25.59
CA SER A 388 2.28 12.32 -26.08
C SER A 388 1.94 13.24 -24.92
N GLN A 389 2.28 14.51 -25.00
CA GLN A 389 1.94 15.52 -23.99
C GLN A 389 0.41 15.77 -23.95
N ILE A 390 -0.34 14.87 -23.32
CA ILE A 390 -1.80 14.97 -23.22
C ILE A 390 -2.23 15.45 -21.84
N GLY A 391 -1.51 15.07 -20.77
CA GLY A 391 -1.90 15.53 -19.46
C GLY A 391 -0.86 15.33 -18.36
N ALA A 392 -0.94 16.17 -17.35
CA ALA A 392 -0.13 16.08 -16.15
C ALA A 392 -0.95 16.42 -14.91
N ASP A 393 -0.62 15.75 -13.80
CA ASP A 393 -1.17 16.03 -12.47
C ASP A 393 -0.12 16.65 -11.56
N TYR A 394 -0.56 17.63 -10.77
CA TYR A 394 0.19 18.24 -9.70
C TYR A 394 -0.58 18.10 -8.40
N GLN A 395 0.03 17.54 -7.40
CA GLN A 395 -0.57 17.42 -6.09
C GLN A 395 0.38 18.00 -5.03
N PHE A 396 -0.14 18.92 -4.26
CA PHE A 396 0.50 19.42 -3.06
C PHE A 396 -0.38 19.10 -1.87
N THR A 397 0.21 18.57 -0.81
CA THR A 397 -0.51 18.27 0.43
C THR A 397 0.39 18.63 1.61
N SER A 398 -0.19 19.32 2.60
CA SER A 398 0.48 19.55 3.89
C SER A 398 -0.45 19.16 5.02
N ALA A 399 0.10 18.56 6.07
CA ALA A 399 -0.68 18.16 7.24
C ALA A 399 0.11 18.40 8.52
N LYS A 400 -0.57 18.93 9.55
CA LYS A 400 -0.03 19.07 10.89
C LYS A 400 -0.87 18.24 11.84
N THR A 401 -0.22 17.30 12.50
CA THR A 401 -0.87 16.33 13.35
C THR A 401 -0.34 16.47 14.78
N LEU A 402 -1.24 16.50 15.76
CA LEU A 402 -0.92 16.46 17.18
C LEU A 402 -1.71 15.30 17.80
N SER A 403 -1.05 14.47 18.59
CA SER A 403 -1.70 13.44 19.38
C SER A 403 -1.19 13.44 20.83
N GLN A 404 -2.09 13.11 21.76
CA GLN A 404 -1.78 12.92 23.18
C GLN A 404 -2.54 11.70 23.66
N GLU A 405 -1.81 10.76 24.26
CA GLU A 405 -2.39 9.59 24.92
C GLU A 405 -1.92 9.54 26.37
N LEU A 406 -2.84 9.38 27.28
CA LEU A 406 -2.56 9.11 28.69
C LEU A 406 -3.03 7.71 29.00
N GLN A 407 -2.18 6.92 29.63
CA GLN A 407 -2.46 5.52 29.97
C GLN A 407 -2.11 5.28 31.44
N LEU A 408 -3.00 4.60 32.14
CA LEU A 408 -2.74 4.02 33.45
C LEU A 408 -2.71 2.50 33.29
N VAL A 409 -1.55 1.92 33.53
CA VAL A 409 -1.26 0.49 33.34
C VAL A 409 -0.96 -0.15 34.69
N SER A 410 -1.60 -1.28 35.00
CA SER A 410 -1.29 -2.05 36.20
C SER A 410 0.10 -2.71 36.09
N ASN A 411 0.90 -2.68 37.17
CA ASN A 411 2.23 -3.30 37.24
C ASN A 411 2.24 -4.62 38.04
N GLY A 412 1.16 -4.92 38.76
CA GLY A 412 1.16 -6.05 39.68
C GLY A 412 1.06 -7.41 39.01
N SER A 413 1.63 -8.43 39.59
CA SER A 413 1.45 -9.85 39.28
C SER A 413 0.14 -10.43 39.85
N GLY A 414 -0.80 -9.58 40.23
CA GLY A 414 -2.11 -10.01 40.76
C GLY A 414 -3.01 -10.56 39.68
N PRO A 415 -4.17 -11.16 40.06
CA PRO A 415 -5.07 -11.77 39.10
C PRO A 415 -5.72 -10.75 38.14
N LEU A 416 -5.69 -9.48 38.45
CA LEU A 416 -6.28 -8.40 37.63
C LEU A 416 -5.19 -7.54 37.00
N GLU A 417 -5.13 -7.57 35.71
CA GLU A 417 -4.32 -6.70 34.86
C GLU A 417 -5.22 -5.74 34.11
N TYR A 418 -4.86 -4.46 33.99
CA TYR A 418 -5.67 -3.50 33.26
C TYR A 418 -4.86 -2.39 32.63
N VAL A 419 -5.45 -1.80 31.61
CA VAL A 419 -5.05 -0.53 31.02
C VAL A 419 -6.29 0.35 30.86
N VAL A 420 -6.19 1.59 31.33
CA VAL A 420 -7.21 2.63 31.13
C VAL A 420 -6.54 3.80 30.45
N GLY A 421 -7.18 4.37 29.43
CA GLY A 421 -6.56 5.46 28.70
C GLY A 421 -7.53 6.48 28.14
N ALA A 422 -6.99 7.66 27.91
CA ALA A 422 -7.64 8.77 27.23
C ALA A 422 -6.76 9.21 26.05
N TYR A 423 -7.40 9.49 24.93
CA TYR A 423 -6.71 9.84 23.68
C TYR A 423 -7.30 11.10 23.07
N PHE A 424 -6.43 11.99 22.68
CA PHE A 424 -6.72 13.17 21.88
C PHE A 424 -5.90 13.16 20.60
N PHE A 425 -6.53 13.55 19.49
CA PHE A 425 -5.88 13.67 18.21
C PHE A 425 -6.46 14.86 17.45
N LYS A 426 -5.58 15.62 16.84
CA LYS A 426 -5.94 16.74 15.98
C LYS A 426 -5.08 16.72 14.72
N ASP A 427 -5.73 16.75 13.56
CA ASP A 427 -5.07 16.75 12.24
C ASP A 427 -5.63 17.89 11.40
N LYS A 428 -4.74 18.71 10.86
CA LYS A 428 -5.07 19.81 9.96
C LYS A 428 -4.40 19.55 8.62
N LEU A 429 -5.21 19.34 7.62
CA LEU A 429 -4.81 19.00 6.27
C LEU A 429 -5.16 20.12 5.30
N ASN A 430 -4.22 20.50 4.46
CA ASN A 430 -4.46 21.34 3.29
C ASN A 430 -3.94 20.63 2.05
N GLY A 431 -4.66 20.75 0.95
CA GLY A 431 -4.24 20.15 -0.29
C GLY A 431 -4.67 20.95 -1.50
N THR A 432 -3.89 20.82 -2.54
CA THR A 432 -4.14 21.34 -3.87
C THR A 432 -3.92 20.24 -4.86
N PHE A 433 -4.85 20.04 -5.77
CA PHE A 433 -4.73 19.11 -6.87
C PHE A 433 -5.04 19.84 -8.17
N ILE A 434 -4.15 19.72 -9.14
CA ILE A 434 -4.29 20.33 -10.47
C ILE A 434 -4.16 19.21 -11.47
N ASN A 435 -5.16 19.02 -12.31
CA ASN A 435 -5.09 18.15 -13.46
C ASN A 435 -5.10 19.04 -14.71
N GLU A 436 -4.06 18.95 -15.50
CA GLU A 436 -3.96 19.64 -16.79
C GLU A 436 -4.11 18.64 -17.91
N GLN A 437 -4.99 18.90 -18.86
CA GLN A 437 -5.18 18.11 -20.05
C GLN A 437 -4.86 18.96 -21.27
N PHE A 438 -3.87 18.51 -22.06
CA PHE A 438 -3.46 19.17 -23.28
C PHE A 438 -4.12 18.51 -24.48
N VAL A 439 -4.67 19.29 -25.40
CA VAL A 439 -5.14 18.75 -26.68
C VAL A 439 -4.02 18.79 -27.68
N GLN A 440 -3.58 17.62 -28.12
CA GLN A 440 -2.67 17.54 -29.25
C GLN A 440 -3.37 17.97 -30.54
N VAL A 441 -2.82 18.98 -31.22
CA VAL A 441 -3.24 19.33 -32.56
C VAL A 441 -2.47 18.45 -33.54
N VAL A 442 -3.16 17.47 -34.08
CA VAL A 442 -2.60 16.63 -35.15
C VAL A 442 -2.58 17.46 -36.42
N PRO A 443 -1.48 17.46 -37.22
CA PRO A 443 -1.49 18.07 -38.54
C PRO A 443 -2.67 17.56 -39.39
N GLY A 444 -3.49 18.47 -39.92
CA GLY A 444 -4.69 18.12 -40.64
C GLY A 444 -5.99 18.03 -39.81
N ASP A 445 -5.93 18.34 -38.50
CA ASP A 445 -7.14 18.39 -37.64
C ASP A 445 -8.10 19.49 -38.12
N THR A 446 -9.26 19.08 -38.63
CA THR A 446 -10.31 19.97 -39.16
C THR A 446 -11.35 20.36 -38.11
N ARG A 447 -11.23 19.90 -36.86
CA ARG A 447 -12.18 20.26 -35.80
C ARG A 447 -12.19 21.77 -35.54
N PRO A 448 -13.33 22.37 -35.21
CA PRO A 448 -13.37 23.78 -34.85
C PRO A 448 -12.38 24.14 -33.71
N PRO A 449 -11.81 25.34 -33.70
CA PRO A 449 -10.89 25.78 -32.64
C PRO A 449 -11.42 25.63 -31.22
N ALA A 450 -12.75 25.80 -31.03
CA ALA A 450 -13.42 25.61 -29.75
C ALA A 450 -13.36 24.13 -29.25
N VAL A 451 -13.19 23.16 -30.12
CA VAL A 451 -13.09 21.74 -29.79
C VAL A 451 -11.64 21.29 -29.60
N ARG A 452 -10.69 22.17 -29.95
CA ARG A 452 -9.25 21.95 -29.78
C ARG A 452 -8.71 22.55 -28.49
N GLN A 453 -9.59 22.91 -27.57
CA GLN A 453 -9.19 23.52 -26.30
C GLN A 453 -8.78 22.40 -25.34
N GLY A 454 -7.61 22.53 -24.75
CA GLY A 454 -7.21 21.79 -23.57
C GLY A 454 -8.10 22.20 -22.39
N GLY A 455 -8.23 21.32 -21.45
CA GLY A 455 -8.99 21.60 -20.23
C GLY A 455 -8.27 21.01 -19.04
N GLY A 456 -8.71 21.38 -17.87
CA GLY A 456 -8.19 20.86 -16.64
C GLY A 456 -9.14 21.18 -15.50
N PHE A 457 -8.81 20.69 -14.34
CA PHE A 457 -9.49 21.11 -13.14
C PHE A 457 -8.49 21.42 -12.04
N TYR A 458 -8.85 22.33 -11.22
CA TYR A 458 -8.15 22.78 -10.05
C TYR A 458 -9.02 22.46 -8.82
N GLN A 459 -8.42 21.83 -7.83
CA GLN A 459 -9.10 21.53 -6.57
C GLN A 459 -8.26 22.03 -5.41
N GLU A 460 -8.89 22.70 -4.48
CA GLU A 460 -8.29 23.06 -3.19
C GLU A 460 -9.18 22.54 -2.07
N PHE A 461 -8.58 21.94 -1.05
CA PHE A 461 -9.31 21.42 0.08
C PHE A 461 -8.58 21.68 1.39
N ARG A 462 -9.37 21.82 2.45
CA ARG A 462 -8.91 21.83 3.83
C ARG A 462 -9.75 20.84 4.62
N ALA A 463 -9.11 20.05 5.43
CA ALA A 463 -9.77 19.15 6.33
C ALA A 463 -9.21 19.32 7.75
N GLU A 464 -10.08 19.37 8.74
CA GLU A 464 -9.69 19.30 10.13
C GLU A 464 -10.41 18.13 10.78
N THR A 465 -9.63 17.27 11.44
CA THR A 465 -10.15 16.14 12.20
C THR A 465 -9.73 16.30 13.65
N GLU A 466 -10.71 16.26 14.56
CA GLU A 466 -10.49 16.21 15.99
C GLU A 466 -11.12 14.95 16.56
N SER A 467 -10.31 14.12 17.20
CA SER A 467 -10.75 12.85 17.79
C SER A 467 -10.50 12.83 19.28
N LEU A 468 -11.52 12.46 20.04
CA LEU A 468 -11.46 12.22 21.47
C LEU A 468 -11.91 10.81 21.76
N ALA A 469 -11.16 10.09 22.59
CA ALA A 469 -11.55 8.76 23.00
C ALA A 469 -11.16 8.46 24.44
N ALA A 470 -11.95 7.59 25.08
CA ALA A 470 -11.62 6.95 26.35
C ALA A 470 -11.77 5.44 26.18
N TYR A 471 -10.89 4.68 26.82
CA TYR A 471 -10.89 3.23 26.72
C TYR A 471 -10.43 2.56 28.02
N ALA A 472 -10.87 1.33 28.19
CA ALA A 472 -10.40 0.46 29.26
C ALA A 472 -10.36 -0.97 28.74
N GLN A 473 -9.35 -1.71 29.12
CA GLN A 473 -9.26 -3.16 28.95
C GLN A 473 -8.75 -3.76 30.24
N ALA A 474 -9.35 -4.86 30.66
CA ALA A 474 -8.94 -5.60 31.84
C ALA A 474 -8.90 -7.09 31.50
N SER A 475 -7.91 -7.78 32.04
CA SER A 475 -7.75 -9.23 32.02
C SER A 475 -7.76 -9.75 33.45
N TYR A 476 -8.61 -10.72 33.73
CA TYR A 476 -8.75 -11.32 35.06
C TYR A 476 -8.43 -12.81 34.99
N ALA A 477 -7.43 -13.22 35.74
CA ALA A 477 -7.10 -14.62 35.92
C ALA A 477 -8.14 -15.30 36.82
N ILE A 478 -9.10 -16.06 36.23
CA ILE A 478 -10.12 -16.81 36.93
C ILE A 478 -9.48 -17.97 37.69
N THR A 479 -8.49 -18.58 37.06
CA THR A 479 -7.58 -19.58 37.66
C THR A 479 -6.18 -19.28 37.16
N GLU A 480 -5.17 -20.00 37.66
CA GLU A 480 -3.79 -19.87 37.17
C GLU A 480 -3.66 -20.13 35.65
N LYS A 481 -4.59 -20.91 35.06
CA LYS A 481 -4.56 -21.30 33.64
C LYS A 481 -5.62 -20.62 32.81
N LEU A 482 -6.63 -19.98 33.39
CA LEU A 482 -7.76 -19.42 32.68
C LEU A 482 -7.87 -17.92 32.91
N LYS A 483 -7.72 -17.11 31.87
CA LYS A 483 -7.81 -15.66 31.90
C LYS A 483 -8.96 -15.17 31.03
N LEU A 484 -9.78 -14.26 31.56
CA LEU A 484 -10.85 -13.57 30.83
C LEU A 484 -10.44 -12.14 30.59
N THR A 485 -10.52 -11.71 29.34
CA THR A 485 -10.21 -10.33 28.93
C THR A 485 -11.47 -9.63 28.44
N GLY A 486 -11.71 -8.40 28.92
CA GLY A 486 -12.78 -7.53 28.44
C GLY A 486 -12.27 -6.11 28.21
N GLY A 487 -12.69 -5.50 27.11
CA GLY A 487 -12.28 -4.13 26.79
C GLY A 487 -13.37 -3.36 26.05
N ILE A 488 -13.38 -2.05 26.25
CA ILE A 488 -14.29 -1.11 25.59
C ILE A 488 -13.57 0.19 25.29
N ARG A 489 -13.91 0.80 24.16
CA ARG A 489 -13.50 2.16 23.79
C ARG A 489 -14.68 2.93 23.22
N TYR A 490 -14.80 4.17 23.60
CA TYR A 490 -15.68 5.12 22.95
C TYR A 490 -14.88 6.19 22.26
N THR A 491 -15.14 6.40 20.97
CA THR A 491 -14.44 7.39 20.13
C THR A 491 -15.46 8.37 19.55
N ARG A 492 -15.11 9.65 19.57
CA ARG A 492 -15.85 10.74 18.92
C ARG A 492 -14.92 11.50 17.99
N ASP A 493 -15.19 11.43 16.70
CA ASP A 493 -14.46 12.12 15.63
C ASP A 493 -15.31 13.29 15.12
N LYS A 494 -14.85 14.51 15.31
CA LYS A 494 -15.38 15.69 14.66
C LYS A 494 -14.52 15.98 13.44
N LYS A 495 -15.16 16.06 12.27
CA LYS A 495 -14.48 16.38 11.01
C LYS A 495 -15.13 17.57 10.34
N ASP A 496 -14.31 18.53 9.94
CA ASP A 496 -14.67 19.69 9.14
C ASP A 496 -13.94 19.61 7.79
N PHE A 497 -14.64 19.85 6.70
CA PHE A 497 -14.09 19.73 5.36
C PHE A 497 -14.55 20.91 4.49
N GLN A 498 -13.62 21.55 3.83
CA GLN A 498 -13.84 22.65 2.90
C GLN A 498 -13.24 22.27 1.56
N PHE A 499 -13.97 22.53 0.50
CA PHE A 499 -13.57 22.14 -0.84
C PHE A 499 -13.95 23.22 -1.85
N ALA A 500 -13.02 23.58 -2.72
CA ALA A 500 -13.24 24.43 -3.87
C ALA A 500 -12.75 23.73 -5.13
N ASN A 501 -13.51 23.84 -6.20
CA ASN A 501 -13.15 23.30 -7.51
C ASN A 501 -13.34 24.34 -8.59
N ALA A 502 -12.39 24.42 -9.53
CA ALA A 502 -12.50 25.25 -10.72
C ALA A 502 -12.15 24.38 -11.94
N ASN A 503 -12.96 24.52 -12.99
CA ASN A 503 -12.63 23.95 -14.29
C ASN A 503 -12.00 25.04 -15.15
N GLU A 504 -10.87 24.75 -15.75
CA GLU A 504 -10.18 25.65 -16.66
C GLU A 504 -10.33 25.17 -18.10
N VAL A 505 -10.69 26.08 -18.99
CA VAL A 505 -10.57 25.87 -20.43
C VAL A 505 -9.31 26.62 -20.88
N LEU A 506 -8.29 25.89 -21.26
CA LEU A 506 -7.05 26.47 -21.78
C LEU A 506 -7.27 26.91 -23.22
N PRO A 507 -7.20 28.22 -23.56
CA PRO A 507 -7.27 28.66 -24.95
C PRO A 507 -6.01 28.19 -25.69
N PHE A 508 -6.23 27.61 -26.84
CA PHE A 508 -5.16 27.21 -27.75
C PHE A 508 -4.48 28.45 -28.35
N VAL A 509 -3.20 28.65 -28.09
CA VAL A 509 -2.41 29.71 -28.75
C VAL A 509 -1.70 29.09 -29.95
N GLY A 510 -2.27 29.38 -31.10
CA GLY A 510 -1.74 29.16 -32.47
C GLY A 510 -0.54 28.25 -32.71
N GLY A 511 -0.76 27.03 -33.13
CA GLY A 511 0.07 26.29 -34.08
C GLY A 511 1.46 25.80 -33.63
N ALA A 512 1.94 26.17 -32.47
CA ALA A 512 3.21 25.67 -31.98
C ALA A 512 2.98 24.58 -30.91
N PRO A 513 3.70 23.46 -30.95
CA PRO A 513 3.75 22.58 -29.78
C PRO A 513 4.29 23.43 -28.63
N VAL A 514 3.52 23.52 -27.55
CA VAL A 514 3.97 24.22 -26.34
C VAL A 514 5.21 23.49 -25.88
N GLY A 515 6.36 24.11 -26.16
CA GLY A 515 7.67 23.52 -25.89
C GLY A 515 7.88 23.37 -24.39
N THR A 516 8.39 22.26 -24.01
CA THR A 516 9.29 21.92 -22.89
C THR A 516 9.15 22.60 -21.52
N ALA A 517 8.32 23.60 -21.34
CA ALA A 517 8.00 24.17 -20.03
C ALA A 517 6.49 24.28 -19.90
N ILE A 518 5.92 23.56 -18.95
CA ILE A 518 4.56 23.83 -18.48
C ILE A 518 4.60 25.21 -17.87
N THR A 519 4.22 26.19 -18.65
CA THR A 519 4.03 27.56 -18.16
C THR A 519 2.64 27.57 -17.57
N LEU A 520 2.56 27.29 -16.28
CA LEU A 520 1.33 27.57 -15.51
C LEU A 520 1.00 29.04 -15.73
N ARG A 521 -0.18 29.32 -16.27
CA ARG A 521 -0.56 30.68 -16.63
C ARG A 521 -0.73 31.56 -15.40
N THR A 522 -0.22 32.78 -15.49
CA THR A 522 -0.70 33.89 -14.69
C THR A 522 -1.94 34.44 -15.35
N GLY A 523 -3.09 34.34 -14.69
CA GLY A 523 -4.35 34.84 -15.22
C GLY A 523 -5.44 34.95 -14.14
N ASN A 524 -6.39 35.82 -14.35
CA ASN A 524 -7.59 35.88 -13.52
C ASN A 524 -8.58 34.82 -14.03
N ILE A 525 -8.97 33.89 -13.18
CA ILE A 525 -10.02 32.92 -13.47
C ILE A 525 -11.35 33.56 -13.06
N PRO A 526 -12.33 33.66 -13.96
CA PRO A 526 -13.63 34.25 -13.61
C PRO A 526 -14.31 33.45 -12.49
N ALA A 527 -14.92 34.12 -11.55
CA ALA A 527 -15.70 33.54 -10.47
C ALA A 527 -16.77 32.55 -10.95
N SER A 528 -17.33 32.80 -12.15
CA SER A 528 -18.29 31.89 -12.80
C SER A 528 -17.71 30.49 -13.10
N SER A 529 -16.38 30.36 -13.20
CA SER A 529 -15.71 29.04 -13.43
C SER A 529 -15.77 28.15 -12.21
N PHE A 530 -16.00 28.69 -11.02
CA PHE A 530 -16.06 27.91 -9.78
C PHE A 530 -17.43 27.28 -9.51
N GLY A 531 -18.45 27.61 -10.27
CA GLY A 531 -19.81 27.11 -10.07
C GLY A 531 -20.42 27.39 -8.69
N VAL A 532 -19.88 28.35 -7.94
CA VAL A 532 -20.22 28.61 -6.55
C VAL A 532 -20.83 30.02 -6.42
N GLN A 533 -22.01 30.07 -5.82
CA GLN A 533 -22.67 31.33 -5.52
C GLN A 533 -21.88 32.07 -4.43
N GLY A 534 -21.37 33.27 -4.76
CA GLY A 534 -20.58 34.10 -3.82
C GLY A 534 -19.06 33.93 -3.91
N ALA A 535 -18.54 33.26 -4.94
CA ALA A 535 -17.12 33.23 -5.20
C ALA A 535 -16.53 34.63 -5.40
N PRO A 536 -15.26 34.86 -4.98
CA PRO A 536 -14.61 36.16 -5.23
C PRO A 536 -14.55 36.42 -6.73
N THR A 537 -14.74 37.68 -7.11
CA THR A 537 -14.88 38.09 -8.52
C THR A 537 -13.64 37.85 -9.36
N ASN A 538 -12.48 37.67 -8.73
CA ASN A 538 -11.23 37.36 -9.41
C ASN A 538 -10.35 36.43 -8.52
N CYS A 539 -9.89 35.35 -9.10
CA CYS A 539 -8.85 34.51 -8.50
C CYS A 539 -7.53 34.72 -9.22
N THR A 540 -6.49 35.04 -8.49
CA THR A 540 -5.15 35.22 -9.07
C THR A 540 -4.38 33.90 -9.00
N TYR A 541 -4.01 33.40 -10.14
CA TYR A 541 -3.13 32.27 -10.30
C TYR A 541 -1.70 32.80 -10.42
N THR A 542 -0.83 32.44 -9.50
CA THR A 542 0.59 32.78 -9.56
C THR A 542 1.41 31.54 -9.82
N THR A 543 2.12 31.50 -10.95
CA THR A 543 3.21 30.56 -11.12
C THR A 543 4.37 31.02 -10.26
N VAL A 544 4.67 30.26 -9.24
CA VAL A 544 5.94 30.40 -8.53
C VAL A 544 6.89 29.39 -9.18
N PRO A 545 8.12 29.78 -9.58
CA PRO A 545 9.11 28.81 -10.05
C PRO A 545 9.29 27.79 -8.93
N ALA A 546 9.15 26.51 -9.30
CA ALA A 546 9.15 25.36 -8.43
C ALA A 546 9.76 25.56 -7.02
N PRO A 547 9.22 25.03 -5.95
CA PRO A 547 8.44 23.80 -5.89
C PRO A 547 7.00 23.96 -5.33
N LYS A 548 6.45 25.13 -5.27
CA LYS A 548 5.12 25.36 -4.69
C LYS A 548 4.25 26.17 -5.66
N PRO A 549 3.53 25.57 -6.59
CA PRO A 549 2.48 26.29 -7.28
C PRO A 549 1.45 26.77 -6.25
N GLY A 550 1.23 28.06 -6.15
CA GLY A 550 0.30 28.67 -5.24
C GLY A 550 -0.88 29.23 -6.02
N PHE A 551 -1.99 28.55 -6.01
CA PHE A 551 -3.27 29.16 -6.39
C PHE A 551 -3.86 29.82 -5.15
N ARG A 552 -4.27 31.08 -5.27
CA ARG A 552 -4.88 31.82 -4.18
C ARG A 552 -6.20 32.40 -4.63
N CYS A 553 -7.24 31.60 -4.61
CA CYS A 553 -8.62 32.10 -4.59
C CYS A 553 -9.06 32.48 -3.18
N LEU A 554 -8.16 32.37 -2.21
CA LEU A 554 -8.47 32.53 -0.80
C LEU A 554 -7.66 33.68 -0.21
N PRO A 555 -8.26 34.56 0.58
CA PRO A 555 -7.51 35.43 1.47
C PRO A 555 -6.64 34.54 2.37
N ALA A 556 -5.37 34.90 2.52
CA ALA A 556 -4.38 34.11 3.25
C ALA A 556 -4.77 33.80 4.71
N ASP A 557 -5.78 34.49 5.25
CA ASP A 557 -6.14 34.51 6.66
C ASP A 557 -7.51 33.94 7.01
N THR A 558 -8.27 33.40 6.04
CA THR A 558 -9.61 32.91 6.37
C THR A 558 -9.61 31.42 6.68
N THR A 559 -10.21 31.05 7.79
CA THR A 559 -10.53 29.69 8.17
C THR A 559 -11.57 29.05 7.25
N ARG A 560 -12.15 29.79 6.33
CA ARG A 560 -13.19 29.35 5.37
C ARG A 560 -12.89 29.85 3.98
N PHE A 561 -13.05 28.98 3.00
CA PHE A 561 -13.08 29.34 1.59
C PHE A 561 -14.35 30.10 1.28
N VAL A 562 -14.25 31.32 0.81
CA VAL A 562 -15.43 32.07 0.35
C VAL A 562 -15.95 31.40 -0.92
N GLY A 563 -17.18 30.89 -0.87
CA GLY A 563 -17.79 30.21 -2.00
C GLY A 563 -17.43 28.72 -2.16
N ALA A 564 -16.73 28.11 -1.22
CA ALA A 564 -16.46 26.69 -1.21
C ALA A 564 -17.60 25.87 -0.58
N THR A 565 -17.71 24.61 -0.92
CA THR A 565 -18.56 23.65 -0.21
C THR A 565 -17.96 23.42 1.18
N PHE A 566 -18.79 23.58 2.19
CA PHE A 566 -18.42 23.31 3.57
C PHE A 566 -19.24 22.13 4.11
N ASN A 567 -18.56 21.13 4.63
CA ASN A 567 -19.17 19.98 5.26
C ASN A 567 -18.60 19.79 6.66
N ALA A 568 -19.47 19.49 7.62
CA ALA A 568 -19.07 19.16 8.97
C ALA A 568 -19.85 17.92 9.44
N ALA A 569 -19.18 17.00 10.09
CA ALA A 569 -19.82 15.82 10.65
C ALA A 569 -19.16 15.37 11.94
N THR A 570 -19.94 14.73 12.79
CA THR A 570 -19.43 14.08 14.00
C THR A 570 -19.79 12.60 13.96
N PHE A 571 -18.76 11.75 13.94
CA PHE A 571 -18.90 10.31 13.98
C PHE A 571 -18.62 9.81 15.39
N LYS A 572 -19.47 8.94 15.91
CA LYS A 572 -19.34 8.35 17.26
C LYS A 572 -19.38 6.85 17.14
N LYS A 573 -18.45 6.17 17.80
CA LYS A 573 -18.39 4.70 17.75
C LYS A 573 -17.90 4.13 19.07
N ALA A 574 -18.60 3.10 19.54
CA ALA A 574 -18.10 2.22 20.59
C ALA A 574 -17.51 0.96 19.93
N THR A 575 -16.33 0.56 20.37
CA THR A 575 -15.68 -0.71 20.02
C THR A 575 -15.44 -1.51 21.29
N TRP A 576 -15.44 -2.82 21.17
CA TRP A 576 -15.28 -3.72 22.30
C TRP A 576 -14.50 -4.98 21.92
N ARG A 577 -13.93 -5.63 22.91
CA ARG A 577 -13.28 -6.93 22.81
C ARG A 577 -13.66 -7.76 24.02
N VAL A 578 -13.88 -9.06 23.78
CA VAL A 578 -13.94 -10.09 24.82
C VAL A 578 -13.04 -11.24 24.38
N GLY A 579 -12.24 -11.75 25.28
CA GLY A 579 -11.30 -12.85 25.02
C GLY A 579 -11.27 -13.82 26.19
N LEU A 580 -10.98 -15.06 25.88
CA LEU A 580 -10.76 -16.13 26.84
C LEU A 580 -9.45 -16.83 26.45
N ASP A 581 -8.53 -16.93 27.41
CA ASP A 581 -7.20 -17.45 27.24
C ASP A 581 -7.04 -18.63 28.18
N TYR A 582 -6.54 -19.76 27.69
CA TYR A 582 -6.33 -20.97 28.47
C TYR A 582 -4.92 -21.49 28.26
N GLN A 583 -4.12 -21.44 29.34
CA GLN A 583 -2.77 -21.99 29.37
C GLN A 583 -2.85 -23.51 29.56
N VAL A 584 -2.71 -24.25 28.48
CA VAL A 584 -2.78 -25.73 28.49
C VAL A 584 -1.57 -26.30 29.20
N ALA A 585 -0.40 -25.78 28.89
CA ALA A 585 0.89 -26.08 29.48
C ALA A 585 1.71 -24.77 29.47
N ASP A 586 2.87 -24.74 30.15
CA ASP A 586 3.69 -23.54 30.28
C ASP A 586 4.05 -22.93 28.91
N ASP A 587 4.26 -23.75 27.90
CA ASP A 587 4.61 -23.35 26.52
C ASP A 587 3.44 -23.50 25.53
N SER A 588 2.19 -23.60 26.02
CA SER A 588 1.03 -23.81 25.14
C SER A 588 -0.17 -23.01 25.57
N LEU A 589 -0.51 -21.99 24.79
CA LEU A 589 -1.64 -21.10 24.96
C LEU A 589 -2.73 -21.39 23.93
N LEU A 590 -3.96 -21.60 24.36
CA LEU A 590 -5.17 -21.51 23.53
C LEU A 590 -5.92 -20.23 23.83
N TYR A 591 -6.47 -19.60 22.80
CA TYR A 591 -7.29 -18.41 23.00
C TYR A 591 -8.48 -18.38 22.06
N ALA A 592 -9.51 -17.66 22.49
CA ALA A 592 -10.67 -17.33 21.68
C ALA A 592 -11.07 -15.88 21.93
N SER A 593 -11.45 -15.15 20.90
CA SER A 593 -11.89 -13.76 21.07
C SER A 593 -12.98 -13.34 20.10
N ALA A 594 -13.76 -12.35 20.53
CA ALA A 594 -14.65 -11.58 19.69
C ALA A 594 -14.32 -10.10 19.85
N SER A 595 -14.22 -9.37 18.76
CA SER A 595 -13.83 -7.96 18.79
C SER A 595 -14.49 -7.16 17.67
N THR A 596 -14.47 -5.84 17.82
CA THR A 596 -14.99 -4.92 16.81
C THR A 596 -13.97 -3.86 16.45
N GLY A 597 -14.01 -3.40 15.20
CA GLY A 597 -13.21 -2.31 14.69
C GLY A 597 -14.02 -1.40 13.77
N PHE A 598 -13.47 -0.23 13.47
CA PHE A 598 -14.06 0.69 12.50
C PHE A 598 -13.00 1.58 11.84
N SER A 599 -13.33 2.05 10.62
CA SER A 599 -12.71 3.25 10.06
C SER A 599 -13.73 4.38 10.08
N SER A 600 -13.28 5.59 10.34
CA SER A 600 -14.17 6.74 10.48
C SER A 600 -14.84 7.11 9.16
N GLY A 601 -15.98 7.81 9.22
CA GLY A 601 -16.60 8.41 8.05
C GLY A 601 -15.82 9.62 7.55
N GLY A 602 -16.24 10.16 6.40
CA GLY A 602 -15.56 11.27 5.75
C GLY A 602 -16.46 12.00 4.75
N PHE A 603 -15.82 12.71 3.83
CA PHE A 603 -16.46 13.56 2.86
C PHE A 603 -16.00 13.28 1.44
N ASN A 604 -16.91 13.41 0.49
CA ASN A 604 -16.62 13.45 -0.92
C ASN A 604 -16.36 14.88 -1.36
N GLY A 605 -15.16 15.17 -1.83
CA GLY A 605 -14.70 16.48 -2.27
C GLY A 605 -15.21 16.85 -3.67
N SER A 606 -16.53 16.92 -3.87
CA SER A 606 -17.12 17.25 -5.14
C SER A 606 -18.45 17.99 -4.97
N GLN A 607 -18.59 19.09 -5.70
CA GLN A 607 -19.87 19.82 -5.78
C GLN A 607 -21.00 18.95 -6.35
N ALA A 608 -20.68 18.10 -7.33
CA ALA A 608 -21.64 17.16 -7.88
C ALA A 608 -22.09 16.13 -6.85
N ALA A 609 -21.19 15.64 -6.00
CA ALA A 609 -21.55 14.77 -4.88
C ALA A 609 -22.46 15.50 -3.88
N ALA A 610 -22.18 16.77 -3.59
CA ALA A 610 -23.04 17.59 -2.72
C ALA A 610 -24.43 17.79 -3.33
N ALA A 611 -24.51 18.12 -4.63
CA ALA A 611 -25.78 18.28 -5.34
C ALA A 611 -26.62 16.99 -5.36
N LEU A 612 -25.99 15.84 -5.33
CA LEU A 612 -26.63 14.52 -5.26
C LEU A 612 -26.93 14.07 -3.81
N GLY A 613 -26.67 14.90 -2.80
CA GLY A 613 -26.82 14.53 -1.39
C GLY A 613 -25.81 13.47 -0.90
N ARG A 614 -24.68 13.33 -1.61
CA ARG A 614 -23.63 12.30 -1.35
C ARG A 614 -22.33 12.93 -0.88
N SER A 615 -22.39 14.06 -0.20
CA SER A 615 -21.21 14.77 0.30
C SER A 615 -20.51 14.05 1.45
N THR A 616 -21.19 13.13 2.13
CA THR A 616 -20.64 12.41 3.31
C THR A 616 -20.83 10.92 3.17
N PHE A 617 -19.91 10.18 3.76
CA PHE A 617 -20.03 8.73 3.96
C PHE A 617 -19.85 8.37 5.44
N ALA A 618 -20.54 7.33 5.89
CA ALA A 618 -20.54 6.88 7.27
C ALA A 618 -19.33 6.01 7.61
N PRO A 619 -19.03 5.77 8.89
CA PRO A 619 -18.03 4.79 9.30
C PRO A 619 -18.35 3.38 8.79
N GLN A 620 -17.32 2.67 8.35
CA GLN A 620 -17.39 1.23 8.12
C GLN A 620 -17.03 0.46 9.39
N THR A 621 -17.58 -0.74 9.55
CA THR A 621 -17.44 -1.53 10.78
C THR A 621 -17.15 -2.99 10.51
N VAL A 622 -16.41 -3.61 11.41
CA VAL A 622 -16.14 -5.05 11.41
C VAL A 622 -16.47 -5.66 12.76
N THR A 623 -17.02 -6.87 12.73
CA THR A 623 -17.07 -7.77 13.88
C THR A 623 -16.28 -9.01 13.52
N ALA A 624 -15.31 -9.34 14.36
CA ALA A 624 -14.37 -10.45 14.16
C ALA A 624 -14.49 -11.46 15.27
N PHE A 625 -14.39 -12.74 14.90
CA PHE A 625 -14.25 -13.88 15.80
C PHE A 625 -12.96 -14.59 15.45
N GLU A 626 -12.18 -14.96 16.46
CA GLU A 626 -10.89 -15.61 16.29
C GLU A 626 -10.68 -16.66 17.37
N ILE A 627 -10.12 -17.80 16.96
CA ILE A 627 -9.56 -18.81 17.86
C ILE A 627 -8.12 -19.06 17.43
N GLY A 628 -7.24 -19.35 18.37
CA GLY A 628 -5.86 -19.65 18.03
C GLY A 628 -5.12 -20.42 19.12
N SER A 629 -3.93 -20.84 18.74
CA SER A 629 -3.03 -21.57 19.61
C SER A 629 -1.61 -21.09 19.38
N LYS A 630 -0.85 -20.90 20.45
CA LYS A 630 0.56 -20.55 20.44
C LYS A 630 1.32 -21.59 21.25
N ASN A 631 2.31 -22.19 20.63
CA ASN A 631 2.98 -23.34 21.21
C ASN A 631 4.48 -23.30 20.96
N ARG A 632 5.23 -23.76 21.96
CA ARG A 632 6.64 -24.14 21.86
C ARG A 632 6.79 -25.59 22.24
N PHE A 633 7.60 -26.33 21.52
CA PHE A 633 7.83 -27.77 21.72
C PHE A 633 9.30 -28.09 21.67
N ALA A 634 9.62 -29.30 22.13
CA ALA A 634 10.95 -29.92 22.02
C ALA A 634 12.07 -29.01 22.57
N GLY A 635 11.91 -28.52 23.79
CA GLY A 635 12.91 -27.66 24.44
C GLY A 635 13.10 -26.32 23.69
N ASN A 636 12.04 -25.70 23.25
CA ASN A 636 12.03 -24.44 22.50
C ASN A 636 12.68 -24.50 21.09
N SER A 637 12.85 -25.69 20.51
CA SER A 637 13.35 -25.85 19.13
C SER A 637 12.26 -25.72 18.06
N ILE A 638 10.98 -25.85 18.45
CA ILE A 638 9.81 -25.69 17.56
C ILE A 638 8.86 -24.65 18.15
N GLN A 639 8.56 -23.62 17.38
CA GLN A 639 7.47 -22.69 17.66
C GLN A 639 6.40 -22.87 16.59
N LEU A 640 5.13 -23.03 17.00
CA LEU A 640 3.99 -23.21 16.09
C LEU A 640 2.81 -22.38 16.58
N ASN A 641 2.43 -21.39 15.80
CA ASN A 641 1.28 -20.52 16.03
C ASN A 641 0.23 -20.76 14.96
N LEU A 642 -0.99 -21.02 15.39
CA LEU A 642 -2.15 -21.27 14.53
C LEU A 642 -3.26 -20.33 14.91
N SER A 643 -4.00 -19.83 13.92
CA SER A 643 -5.24 -19.10 14.17
C SER A 643 -6.27 -19.39 13.07
N ALA A 644 -7.54 -19.31 13.44
CA ALA A 644 -8.67 -19.32 12.53
C ALA A 644 -9.61 -18.17 12.87
N PHE A 645 -10.13 -17.52 11.83
CA PHE A 645 -10.92 -16.31 12.01
C PHE A 645 -12.15 -16.27 11.10
N TYR A 646 -13.14 -15.48 11.54
CA TYR A 646 -14.32 -15.12 10.77
C TYR A 646 -14.67 -13.66 11.00
N ASN A 647 -14.66 -12.86 9.93
CA ASN A 647 -14.94 -11.42 9.96
C ASN A 647 -16.22 -11.10 9.19
N ARG A 648 -17.05 -10.25 9.75
CA ARG A 648 -18.21 -9.64 9.09
C ARG A 648 -18.00 -8.16 8.93
N TYR A 649 -18.06 -7.70 7.71
CA TYR A 649 -17.90 -6.29 7.34
C TYR A 649 -19.25 -5.68 7.00
N ALA A 650 -19.49 -4.48 7.51
CA ALA A 650 -20.72 -3.74 7.23
C ALA A 650 -20.40 -2.30 6.86
N SER A 651 -21.20 -1.74 5.97
CA SER A 651 -21.07 -0.37 5.49
C SER A 651 -19.69 -0.09 4.90
N LEU A 652 -19.16 -1.03 4.10
CA LEU A 652 -17.84 -0.87 3.48
C LEU A 652 -17.79 0.42 2.66
N GLN A 653 -16.71 1.14 2.83
CA GLN A 653 -16.40 2.36 2.10
C GLN A 653 -15.71 2.00 0.81
N GLU A 654 -16.48 1.99 -0.28
CA GLU A 654 -16.01 1.60 -1.60
C GLU A 654 -16.00 2.80 -2.54
N GLN A 655 -14.98 2.88 -3.37
CA GLN A 655 -14.89 3.90 -4.40
C GLN A 655 -15.82 3.52 -5.57
N ARG A 656 -16.76 4.40 -5.89
CA ARG A 656 -17.70 4.21 -6.99
C ARG A 656 -17.57 5.31 -8.01
N GLN A 657 -17.72 4.93 -9.27
CA GLN A 657 -17.90 5.87 -10.37
C GLN A 657 -19.41 6.07 -10.57
N ILE A 658 -19.88 7.29 -10.41
CA ILE A 658 -21.27 7.64 -10.69
C ILE A 658 -21.35 8.57 -11.88
N PRO A 659 -22.31 8.38 -12.79
CA PRO A 659 -22.47 9.27 -13.91
C PRO A 659 -23.09 10.59 -13.46
N VAL A 660 -22.56 11.69 -13.95
CA VAL A 660 -23.10 13.05 -13.74
C VAL A 660 -23.08 13.77 -15.08
N GLY A 661 -24.24 13.84 -15.73
CA GLY A 661 -24.32 14.35 -17.10
C GLY A 661 -23.47 13.51 -18.06
N ASN A 662 -22.54 14.13 -18.75
CA ASN A 662 -21.65 13.46 -19.72
C ASN A 662 -20.29 13.02 -19.11
N THR A 663 -20.15 13.09 -17.78
CA THR A 663 -18.93 12.73 -17.07
C THR A 663 -19.22 11.69 -15.99
N THR A 664 -18.17 11.05 -15.50
CA THR A 664 -18.25 10.20 -14.31
C THR A 664 -17.59 10.89 -13.13
N LEU A 665 -18.20 10.76 -11.97
CA LEU A 665 -17.71 11.26 -10.71
C LEU A 665 -17.30 10.09 -9.85
N SER A 666 -16.07 10.11 -9.36
CA SER A 666 -15.60 9.16 -8.37
C SER A 666 -15.99 9.61 -6.97
N ILE A 667 -16.71 8.80 -6.24
CA ILE A 667 -17.12 9.05 -4.85
C ILE A 667 -16.87 7.81 -4.00
N ILE A 668 -16.78 8.04 -2.69
CA ILE A 668 -16.80 6.98 -1.68
C ILE A 668 -18.23 6.85 -1.18
N GLU A 669 -18.74 5.63 -1.14
CA GLU A 669 -20.05 5.29 -0.58
C GLU A 669 -19.99 4.07 0.35
N ASN A 670 -20.93 4.00 1.29
CA ASN A 670 -21.13 2.83 2.15
C ASN A 670 -22.05 1.82 1.45
N SER A 671 -21.55 1.15 0.44
CA SER A 671 -22.37 0.34 -0.46
C SER A 671 -22.24 -1.16 -0.22
N GLY A 672 -21.21 -1.62 0.48
CA GLY A 672 -20.90 -3.03 0.55
C GLY A 672 -21.12 -3.67 1.94
N LYS A 673 -21.44 -4.97 1.90
CA LYS A 673 -21.23 -5.91 3.00
C LYS A 673 -20.32 -7.01 2.50
N ALA A 674 -19.40 -7.45 3.33
CA ALA A 674 -18.51 -8.54 2.98
C ALA A 674 -18.28 -9.48 4.17
N ARG A 675 -17.68 -10.60 3.89
CA ARG A 675 -17.14 -11.51 4.90
C ARG A 675 -15.75 -11.98 4.50
N SER A 676 -14.93 -12.26 5.47
CA SER A 676 -13.71 -13.03 5.27
C SER A 676 -13.55 -14.05 6.36
N TYR A 677 -13.06 -15.23 5.98
CA TYR A 677 -12.72 -16.29 6.93
C TYR A 677 -11.50 -17.05 6.42
N GLY A 678 -10.79 -17.65 7.34
CA GLY A 678 -9.57 -18.37 6.97
C GLY A 678 -8.83 -18.91 8.15
N ALA A 679 -7.64 -19.42 7.87
CA ALA A 679 -6.70 -19.93 8.84
C ALA A 679 -5.29 -19.44 8.51
N GLU A 680 -4.50 -19.24 9.56
CA GLU A 680 -3.11 -18.75 9.48
C GLU A 680 -2.21 -19.66 10.30
N LEU A 681 -1.00 -19.87 9.78
CA LEU A 681 0.05 -20.66 10.40
C LEU A 681 1.35 -19.88 10.36
N GLU A 682 2.06 -19.86 11.47
CA GLU A 682 3.45 -19.43 11.58
C GLU A 682 4.23 -20.50 12.33
N ALA A 683 5.34 -20.93 11.76
CA ALA A 683 6.20 -21.94 12.34
C ALA A 683 7.67 -21.56 12.21
N ILE A 684 8.41 -21.80 13.27
CA ILE A 684 9.87 -21.76 13.32
C ILE A 684 10.32 -23.13 13.83
N TRP A 685 11.28 -23.74 13.16
CA TRP A 685 11.84 -24.99 13.56
C TRP A 685 13.37 -24.97 13.44
N LYS A 686 14.03 -25.24 14.55
CA LYS A 686 15.49 -25.47 14.65
C LYS A 686 15.78 -26.95 14.93
N PRO A 687 15.83 -27.82 13.90
CA PRO A 687 16.08 -29.22 14.09
C PRO A 687 17.49 -29.52 14.62
N VAL A 688 18.41 -28.64 14.32
CA VAL A 688 19.78 -28.57 14.85
C VAL A 688 20.14 -27.08 14.98
N ASP A 689 21.11 -26.72 15.82
CA ASP A 689 21.49 -25.34 16.08
C ASP A 689 21.85 -24.57 14.81
N ALA A 690 22.48 -25.23 13.87
CA ALA A 690 22.90 -24.65 12.60
C ALA A 690 21.77 -24.46 11.59
N LEU A 691 20.58 -25.08 11.74
CA LEU A 691 19.52 -25.02 10.75
C LEU A 691 18.25 -24.37 11.31
N THR A 692 17.87 -23.25 10.72
CA THR A 692 16.60 -22.57 11.02
C THR A 692 15.66 -22.67 9.84
N LEU A 693 14.47 -23.23 10.05
CA LEU A 693 13.40 -23.31 9.07
C LEU A 693 12.24 -22.41 9.52
N ASN A 694 11.73 -21.58 8.62
CA ASN A 694 10.54 -20.76 8.89
C ASN A 694 9.46 -21.06 7.87
N ALA A 695 8.21 -21.05 8.30
CA ALA A 695 7.04 -21.15 7.44
C ALA A 695 5.97 -20.17 7.88
N SER A 696 5.38 -19.51 6.91
CA SER A 696 4.22 -18.61 7.05
C SER A 696 3.20 -19.03 6.00
N PHE A 697 1.95 -19.25 6.41
CA PHE A 697 0.89 -19.64 5.49
C PHE A 697 -0.44 -19.02 5.92
N ALA A 698 -1.22 -18.55 4.95
CA ALA A 698 -2.59 -18.12 5.14
C ALA A 698 -3.50 -18.74 4.08
N TYR A 699 -4.63 -19.26 4.53
CA TYR A 699 -5.79 -19.55 3.71
C TYR A 699 -6.85 -18.47 3.96
N LEU A 700 -7.39 -17.88 2.91
CA LEU A 700 -8.34 -16.76 2.99
C LEU A 700 -9.47 -16.93 1.98
N ASN A 701 -10.70 -16.90 2.46
CA ASN A 701 -11.86 -16.67 1.61
C ASN A 701 -12.49 -15.31 1.96
N ALA A 702 -12.39 -14.35 1.07
CA ALA A 702 -12.89 -12.99 1.26
C ALA A 702 -13.78 -12.61 0.07
N GLU A 703 -15.06 -12.27 0.36
CA GLU A 703 -16.05 -12.01 -0.68
C GLU A 703 -17.08 -10.95 -0.27
N TYR A 704 -17.62 -10.24 -1.24
CA TYR A 704 -18.75 -9.36 -1.03
C TYR A 704 -20.03 -10.19 -0.87
N THR A 705 -20.73 -10.00 0.25
CA THR A 705 -22.04 -10.64 0.48
C THR A 705 -23.20 -9.80 -0.05
N LYS A 706 -22.98 -8.51 -0.22
CA LYS A 706 -23.88 -7.57 -0.88
C LYS A 706 -23.08 -6.40 -1.44
N TYR A 707 -23.09 -6.21 -2.75
CA TYR A 707 -22.46 -5.06 -3.40
C TYR A 707 -23.13 -4.82 -4.76
N ASP A 708 -24.28 -4.15 -4.73
CA ASP A 708 -25.12 -3.90 -5.87
C ASP A 708 -24.94 -2.47 -6.42
N GLN A 709 -25.33 -2.26 -7.68
CA GLN A 709 -25.32 -0.98 -8.38
C GLN A 709 -23.96 -0.29 -8.50
N VAL A 710 -22.90 -1.07 -8.68
CA VAL A 710 -21.57 -0.55 -8.98
C VAL A 710 -21.53 -0.14 -10.45
N ALA A 711 -21.16 1.11 -10.74
CA ALA A 711 -20.92 1.52 -12.11
C ALA A 711 -19.75 0.70 -12.70
N ALA A 712 -19.98 0.09 -13.86
CA ALA A 712 -18.90 -0.53 -14.60
C ALA A 712 -17.86 0.53 -14.97
N PRO A 713 -16.57 0.23 -14.86
CA PRO A 713 -15.53 1.15 -15.31
C PRO A 713 -15.77 1.52 -16.77
N PHE A 714 -15.71 2.81 -17.07
CA PHE A 714 -15.90 3.30 -18.43
C PHE A 714 -14.96 2.56 -19.38
N GLY A 715 -15.51 2.00 -20.42
CA GLY A 715 -14.70 1.37 -21.43
C GLY A 715 -14.49 -0.14 -21.30
N THR A 716 -15.02 -0.82 -20.32
CA THR A 716 -14.85 -2.26 -20.14
C THR A 716 -15.96 -3.11 -20.78
N SER A 717 -16.88 -2.51 -21.53
CA SER A 717 -17.98 -3.24 -22.19
C SER A 717 -17.61 -3.62 -23.63
N ILE A 718 -17.96 -4.83 -24.02
CA ILE A 718 -17.84 -5.35 -25.37
C ILE A 718 -19.18 -5.87 -25.85
N LEU A 719 -19.45 -5.77 -27.16
CA LEU A 719 -20.54 -6.46 -27.79
C LEU A 719 -20.04 -7.85 -28.22
N VAL A 720 -20.71 -8.89 -27.77
CA VAL A 720 -20.41 -10.28 -28.17
C VAL A 720 -21.60 -10.84 -28.94
N PRO A 721 -21.38 -11.70 -29.96
CA PRO A 721 -22.49 -12.38 -30.60
C PRO A 721 -23.27 -13.21 -29.61
N ASP A 722 -24.57 -13.06 -29.71
CA ASP A 722 -25.55 -13.94 -29.06
C ASP A 722 -26.75 -14.05 -29.98
N ALA A 723 -26.75 -15.09 -30.78
CA ALA A 723 -27.78 -15.29 -31.81
C ALA A 723 -29.22 -15.36 -31.23
N ALA A 724 -29.36 -15.65 -29.96
CA ALA A 724 -30.64 -15.68 -29.26
C ALA A 724 -31.02 -14.33 -28.63
N ALA A 725 -30.09 -13.37 -28.57
CA ALA A 725 -30.34 -12.08 -27.94
C ALA A 725 -31.25 -11.21 -28.82
N ALA A 726 -32.36 -10.75 -28.25
CA ALA A 726 -33.12 -9.64 -28.82
C ALA A 726 -32.35 -8.32 -28.63
N ALA A 727 -32.65 -7.33 -29.48
CA ALA A 727 -32.09 -6.01 -29.28
C ALA A 727 -32.41 -5.49 -27.88
N THR A 728 -31.39 -5.11 -27.14
CA THR A 728 -31.58 -4.49 -25.82
C THR A 728 -31.69 -2.97 -26.00
N ILE A 729 -32.87 -2.43 -25.69
CA ILE A 729 -33.17 -1.00 -25.80
C ILE A 729 -33.46 -0.45 -24.41
N VAL A 730 -32.73 0.59 -24.03
CA VAL A 730 -32.93 1.31 -22.76
C VAL A 730 -33.12 2.81 -23.07
N ASN A 731 -34.18 3.37 -22.58
CA ASN A 731 -34.57 4.78 -22.84
C ASN A 731 -34.51 5.19 -24.31
N ASN A 732 -35.05 4.33 -25.20
CA ASN A 732 -35.04 4.47 -26.66
C ASN A 732 -33.67 4.44 -27.33
N VAL A 733 -32.64 4.00 -26.63
CA VAL A 733 -31.28 3.81 -27.15
C VAL A 733 -30.98 2.31 -27.24
N THR A 734 -30.59 1.84 -28.43
CA THR A 734 -30.14 0.45 -28.61
C THR A 734 -28.76 0.28 -27.98
N ILE A 735 -28.68 -0.40 -26.83
CA ILE A 735 -27.41 -0.66 -26.12
C ILE A 735 -26.73 -1.93 -26.61
N ALA A 736 -27.50 -2.86 -27.19
CA ALA A 736 -26.98 -3.98 -27.92
C ALA A 736 -27.94 -4.31 -29.07
N PRO A 737 -27.44 -4.40 -30.33
CA PRO A 737 -28.27 -4.85 -31.47
C PRO A 737 -28.78 -6.27 -31.30
N ALA A 738 -29.85 -6.65 -32.04
CA ALA A 738 -30.28 -8.03 -32.07
C ALA A 738 -29.14 -8.95 -32.56
N GLY A 739 -28.99 -10.10 -31.94
CA GLY A 739 -27.90 -11.02 -32.21
C GLY A 739 -26.57 -10.68 -31.50
N GLN A 740 -26.61 -9.70 -30.61
CA GLN A 740 -25.47 -9.31 -29.79
C GLN A 740 -25.92 -8.98 -28.37
N ARG A 741 -25.05 -9.23 -27.41
CA ARG A 741 -25.21 -8.73 -26.04
C ARG A 741 -23.96 -7.96 -25.60
N ARG A 742 -24.17 -6.98 -24.77
CA ARG A 742 -23.05 -6.22 -24.20
C ARG A 742 -22.55 -6.93 -22.95
N LEU A 743 -21.29 -7.35 -22.98
CA LEU A 743 -20.61 -7.91 -21.82
C LEU A 743 -19.75 -6.83 -21.16
N PHE A 744 -19.90 -6.70 -19.86
CA PHE A 744 -19.06 -5.82 -19.04
C PHE A 744 -18.08 -6.68 -18.28
N ALA A 745 -16.79 -6.32 -18.36
CA ALA A 745 -15.73 -7.00 -17.64
C ALA A 745 -15.83 -8.53 -17.69
N VAL A 746 -15.93 -9.07 -18.89
CA VAL A 746 -15.97 -10.50 -19.20
C VAL A 746 -16.73 -11.34 -18.16
N GLY A 747 -18.02 -11.48 -18.32
CA GLY A 747 -18.85 -12.36 -17.49
C GLY A 747 -19.94 -11.68 -16.67
N TYR A 748 -20.05 -10.35 -16.71
CA TYR A 748 -21.12 -9.64 -16.00
C TYR A 748 -22.08 -8.95 -16.97
N ASP A 749 -23.36 -9.25 -16.84
CA ASP A 749 -24.43 -8.46 -17.43
C ASP A 749 -24.76 -7.30 -16.48
N CYS A 750 -24.34 -6.10 -16.87
CA CYS A 750 -24.63 -4.89 -16.09
C CYS A 750 -25.72 -4.09 -16.81
N GLY A 751 -26.80 -3.75 -16.10
CA GLY A 751 -27.89 -2.93 -16.63
C GLY A 751 -27.48 -1.46 -16.77
N LEU A 752 -27.99 -0.75 -17.77
CA LEU A 752 -27.80 0.69 -17.88
C LEU A 752 -28.48 1.40 -16.70
N ILE A 753 -27.75 2.30 -16.01
CA ILE A 753 -28.31 3.08 -14.92
C ILE A 753 -29.24 4.16 -15.53
N PRO A 754 -30.53 4.21 -15.14
CA PRO A 754 -31.46 5.19 -15.68
C PRO A 754 -30.95 6.65 -15.46
N GLY A 755 -31.15 7.50 -16.46
CA GLY A 755 -30.74 8.92 -16.40
C GLY A 755 -29.30 9.20 -16.86
N THR A 756 -28.56 8.18 -17.22
CA THR A 756 -27.26 8.33 -17.87
C THR A 756 -27.43 8.30 -19.39
N GLY A 757 -26.65 9.05 -20.15
CA GLY A 757 -26.74 9.12 -21.61
C GLY A 757 -26.84 7.76 -22.29
N GLY A 758 -27.11 7.72 -23.59
CA GLY A 758 -27.20 6.47 -24.35
C GLY A 758 -25.97 5.59 -24.24
N ALA A 759 -26.10 4.31 -24.51
CA ALA A 759 -25.07 3.28 -24.33
C ALA A 759 -23.69 3.60 -24.93
N ASP A 760 -23.67 4.38 -26.00
CA ASP A 760 -22.46 4.76 -26.72
C ASP A 760 -22.08 6.23 -26.48
N GLN A 761 -22.75 6.88 -25.53
CA GLN A 761 -22.44 8.28 -25.17
C GLN A 761 -21.42 8.32 -24.02
N PRO A 762 -20.56 9.34 -23.99
CA PRO A 762 -19.74 9.63 -22.82
C PRO A 762 -20.63 9.77 -21.58
N GLY A 763 -20.31 9.06 -20.53
CA GLY A 763 -21.04 9.12 -19.26
C GLY A 763 -22.18 8.12 -19.12
N ALA A 764 -22.43 7.20 -20.10
CA ALA A 764 -23.29 6.06 -19.87
C ALA A 764 -22.72 5.20 -18.73
N ALA A 765 -23.48 5.01 -17.68
CA ALA A 765 -23.10 4.17 -16.58
C ALA A 765 -23.99 2.91 -16.53
N TYR A 766 -23.38 1.83 -16.15
CA TYR A 766 -24.00 0.54 -16.00
C TYR A 766 -23.91 0.09 -14.55
N GLY A 767 -25.03 -0.36 -13.99
CA GLY A 767 -25.05 -0.90 -12.64
C GLY A 767 -24.80 -2.39 -12.66
N CYS A 768 -23.76 -2.85 -12.00
CA CYS A 768 -23.42 -4.24 -11.81
C CYS A 768 -23.71 -4.68 -10.39
N ASP A 769 -24.16 -5.92 -10.22
CA ASP A 769 -24.20 -6.60 -8.94
C ASP A 769 -22.90 -7.40 -8.78
N LEU A 770 -22.07 -6.99 -7.84
CA LEU A 770 -20.79 -7.64 -7.53
C LEU A 770 -20.89 -8.55 -6.29
N SER A 771 -22.10 -8.83 -5.83
CA SER A 771 -22.32 -9.80 -4.73
C SER A 771 -21.80 -11.17 -5.14
N GLY A 772 -21.04 -11.80 -4.26
CA GLY A 772 -20.32 -13.05 -4.53
C GLY A 772 -18.91 -12.89 -5.10
N ASN A 773 -18.53 -11.70 -5.55
CA ASN A 773 -17.17 -11.44 -6.01
C ASN A 773 -16.17 -11.48 -4.85
N LYS A 774 -14.94 -11.89 -5.18
CA LYS A 774 -13.81 -11.81 -4.25
C LYS A 774 -13.44 -10.34 -3.99
N ILE A 775 -13.07 -10.05 -2.76
CA ILE A 775 -12.47 -8.74 -2.42
C ILE A 775 -11.14 -8.60 -3.18
N ALA A 776 -10.86 -7.40 -3.66
CA ALA A 776 -9.64 -7.13 -4.39
C ALA A 776 -8.37 -7.42 -3.56
N HIS A 777 -7.32 -7.91 -4.22
CA HIS A 777 -6.04 -8.27 -3.59
C HIS A 777 -6.14 -9.30 -2.45
N SER A 778 -7.10 -10.24 -2.54
CA SER A 778 -7.34 -11.29 -1.56
C SER A 778 -7.07 -12.67 -2.18
N PRO A 779 -5.83 -13.11 -2.30
CA PRO A 779 -5.53 -14.45 -2.77
C PRO A 779 -6.09 -15.49 -1.80
N GLU A 780 -6.57 -16.62 -2.31
CA GLU A 780 -7.12 -17.70 -1.46
C GLU A 780 -6.04 -18.36 -0.58
N TYR A 781 -4.80 -18.32 -1.02
CA TYR A 781 -3.67 -18.77 -0.23
C TYR A 781 -2.44 -17.91 -0.53
N ALA A 782 -1.65 -17.66 0.49
CA ALA A 782 -0.36 -16.98 0.38
C ALA A 782 0.54 -17.45 1.52
N GLY A 783 1.84 -17.38 1.30
CA GLY A 783 2.78 -17.75 2.35
C GLY A 783 4.23 -17.71 1.90
N SER A 784 5.09 -18.12 2.80
CA SER A 784 6.50 -18.30 2.55
C SER A 784 7.07 -19.50 3.29
N VAL A 785 8.13 -20.04 2.76
CA VAL A 785 9.01 -20.96 3.46
C VAL A 785 10.45 -20.49 3.29
N SER A 786 11.25 -20.58 4.36
CA SER A 786 12.66 -20.22 4.29
C SER A 786 13.51 -21.21 5.08
N ALA A 787 14.77 -21.32 4.67
CA ALA A 787 15.79 -22.10 5.35
C ALA A 787 17.07 -21.29 5.43
N GLN A 788 17.69 -21.28 6.59
CA GLN A 788 19.03 -20.74 6.86
C GLN A 788 19.88 -21.84 7.47
N TYR A 789 21.11 -21.95 7.01
CA TYR A 789 22.06 -22.90 7.55
C TYR A 789 23.36 -22.19 7.93
N ASP A 790 23.70 -22.19 9.20
CA ASP A 790 24.88 -21.52 9.73
C ASP A 790 26.09 -22.48 9.72
N ILE A 791 27.13 -22.10 8.99
CA ILE A 791 28.36 -22.87 8.82
C ILE A 791 29.45 -22.13 9.62
N ASP A 792 29.92 -22.77 10.69
CA ASP A 792 31.06 -22.26 11.43
C ASP A 792 32.35 -22.50 10.63
N LEU A 793 33.06 -21.42 10.33
CA LEU A 793 34.37 -21.44 9.65
C LEU A 793 35.55 -21.27 10.62
N GLY A 794 35.30 -21.42 11.92
CA GLY A 794 36.30 -21.24 12.97
C GLY A 794 36.83 -19.80 13.00
N SER A 795 38.11 -19.59 12.89
CA SER A 795 38.73 -18.26 12.91
C SER A 795 38.35 -17.35 11.73
N ALA A 796 37.70 -17.89 10.69
CA ALA A 796 37.18 -17.12 9.55
C ALA A 796 35.72 -16.69 9.75
N GLY A 797 35.14 -16.94 10.94
CA GLY A 797 33.79 -16.52 11.28
C GLY A 797 32.70 -17.50 10.87
N LYS A 798 31.51 -17.00 10.56
CA LYS A 798 30.31 -17.77 10.24
C LYS A 798 29.81 -17.44 8.83
N LEU A 799 29.40 -18.47 8.08
CA LEU A 799 28.77 -18.31 6.75
C LEU A 799 27.34 -18.83 6.79
N SER A 800 26.38 -17.99 6.47
CA SER A 800 24.95 -18.29 6.56
C SER A 800 24.26 -18.16 5.20
N PRO A 801 24.18 -19.23 4.40
CA PRO A 801 23.30 -19.30 3.25
C PRO A 801 21.83 -19.30 3.69
N TYR A 802 21.03 -18.50 3.00
CA TYR A 802 19.59 -18.33 3.21
C TYR A 802 18.83 -18.42 1.90
N VAL A 803 17.73 -19.16 1.92
CA VAL A 803 16.77 -19.24 0.82
C VAL A 803 15.36 -18.97 1.34
N GLN A 804 14.60 -18.19 0.60
CA GLN A 804 13.18 -17.96 0.87
C GLN A 804 12.37 -18.12 -0.40
N VAL A 805 11.23 -18.78 -0.30
CA VAL A 805 10.23 -18.90 -1.36
C VAL A 805 8.95 -18.25 -0.88
N ASN A 806 8.54 -17.17 -1.55
CA ASN A 806 7.26 -16.50 -1.32
C ASN A 806 6.29 -16.94 -2.42
N PHE A 807 5.07 -17.36 -2.05
CA PHE A 807 4.06 -17.81 -3.00
C PHE A 807 2.69 -17.21 -2.71
N SER A 808 1.90 -17.04 -3.76
CA SER A 808 0.53 -16.51 -3.66
C SER A 808 -0.36 -17.19 -4.69
N GLY A 809 -1.60 -17.45 -4.32
CA GLY A 809 -2.67 -17.79 -5.25
C GLY A 809 -3.00 -16.63 -6.18
N ALA A 810 -3.85 -16.90 -7.15
CA ALA A 810 -4.36 -15.85 -8.03
C ALA A 810 -5.30 -14.92 -7.27
N PHE A 811 -5.31 -13.64 -7.66
CA PHE A 811 -6.25 -12.66 -7.11
C PHE A 811 -6.68 -11.65 -8.18
N PHE A 812 -7.74 -10.93 -7.89
CA PHE A 812 -8.20 -9.81 -8.71
C PHE A 812 -7.75 -8.47 -8.10
N GLY A 813 -7.46 -7.51 -8.96
CA GLY A 813 -6.99 -6.19 -8.54
C GLY A 813 -8.12 -5.20 -8.24
N GLN A 814 -9.33 -5.50 -8.68
CA GLN A 814 -10.52 -4.66 -8.50
C GLN A 814 -11.72 -5.51 -8.09
N ALA A 815 -12.71 -4.90 -7.44
CA ALA A 815 -13.92 -5.58 -6.97
C ALA A 815 -14.76 -6.22 -8.10
N ILE A 816 -14.58 -5.74 -9.32
CA ILE A 816 -15.29 -6.27 -10.49
C ILE A 816 -14.81 -7.66 -10.91
N ASN A 817 -13.67 -8.12 -10.44
CA ASN A 817 -13.08 -9.44 -10.69
C ASN A 817 -12.94 -9.77 -12.19
N SER A 818 -12.49 -8.82 -12.98
CA SER A 818 -12.24 -9.01 -14.40
C SER A 818 -10.98 -9.84 -14.65
N ILE A 819 -10.97 -10.60 -15.75
CA ILE A 819 -9.73 -11.27 -16.20
C ILE A 819 -8.61 -10.28 -16.51
N LEU A 820 -8.97 -9.02 -16.79
CA LEU A 820 -8.06 -7.95 -17.13
C LEU A 820 -7.26 -7.45 -15.93
N ASP A 821 -7.84 -7.50 -14.74
CA ASP A 821 -7.19 -7.13 -13.49
C ASP A 821 -6.78 -8.33 -12.65
N ARG A 822 -6.75 -9.53 -13.26
CA ARG A 822 -6.36 -10.74 -12.57
C ARG A 822 -4.85 -10.92 -12.56
N GLN A 823 -4.26 -11.04 -11.36
CA GLN A 823 -2.92 -11.56 -11.15
C GLN A 823 -2.99 -13.10 -11.06
N SER A 824 -2.20 -13.79 -11.87
CA SER A 824 -2.05 -15.25 -11.74
C SER A 824 -1.27 -15.62 -10.49
N SER A 825 -1.44 -16.86 -10.02
CA SER A 825 -0.59 -17.40 -8.95
C SER A 825 0.89 -17.32 -9.31
N PHE A 826 1.72 -17.06 -8.32
CA PHE A 826 3.16 -16.90 -8.52
C PHE A 826 3.97 -17.46 -7.36
N ALA A 827 5.27 -17.68 -7.61
CA ALA A 827 6.26 -17.95 -6.59
C ALA A 827 7.55 -17.16 -6.90
N LYS A 828 8.07 -16.47 -5.89
CA LYS A 828 9.33 -15.72 -5.94
C LYS A 828 10.35 -16.39 -5.03
N VAL A 829 11.59 -16.44 -5.48
CA VAL A 829 12.69 -16.99 -4.71
C VAL A 829 13.68 -15.87 -4.40
N ASP A 830 14.04 -15.75 -3.13
CA ASP A 830 15.09 -14.83 -2.67
C ASP A 830 16.26 -15.68 -2.13
N LEU A 831 17.48 -15.27 -2.44
CA LEU A 831 18.71 -15.89 -1.96
C LEU A 831 19.55 -14.85 -1.25
N ARG A 832 20.17 -15.24 -0.14
CA ARG A 832 21.17 -14.45 0.58
C ARG A 832 22.32 -15.34 1.01
N LEU A 833 23.50 -14.75 1.07
CA LEU A 833 24.69 -15.38 1.64
C LEU A 833 25.35 -14.33 2.54
N THR A 834 25.31 -14.58 3.84
CA THR A 834 25.90 -13.69 4.84
C THR A 834 27.19 -14.31 5.36
N TRP A 835 28.28 -13.57 5.35
CA TRP A 835 29.52 -13.90 6.01
C TRP A 835 29.73 -12.95 7.18
N GLU A 836 29.68 -13.48 8.38
CA GLU A 836 30.00 -12.78 9.62
C GLU A 836 31.42 -13.16 10.01
N TYR A 837 32.36 -12.23 9.73
CA TYR A 837 33.77 -12.44 10.06
C TYR A 837 34.01 -12.46 11.58
N ASN A 838 33.31 -11.56 12.26
CA ASN A 838 33.28 -11.45 13.73
C ASN A 838 32.06 -10.62 14.12
N ASP A 839 31.88 -10.35 15.40
CA ASP A 839 30.74 -9.56 15.91
C ASP A 839 30.69 -8.13 15.36
N SER A 840 31.85 -7.61 14.91
CA SER A 840 32.00 -6.24 14.42
C SER A 840 31.84 -6.09 12.90
N PHE A 841 32.00 -7.14 12.10
CA PHE A 841 31.99 -7.03 10.64
C PHE A 841 31.22 -8.17 9.97
N SER A 842 30.31 -7.81 9.08
CA SER A 842 29.64 -8.78 8.22
C SER A 842 29.52 -8.28 6.78
N LEU A 843 29.45 -9.25 5.83
CA LEU A 843 29.23 -9.01 4.41
C LEU A 843 28.09 -9.93 3.92
N GLN A 844 27.08 -9.35 3.30
CA GLN A 844 25.93 -10.09 2.75
C GLN A 844 25.78 -9.80 1.26
N GLY A 845 25.80 -10.86 0.45
CA GLY A 845 25.33 -10.81 -0.94
C GLY A 845 23.89 -11.30 -1.01
N PHE A 846 23.07 -10.64 -1.82
CA PHE A 846 21.66 -11.03 -1.97
C PHE A 846 21.14 -10.90 -3.40
N VAL A 847 20.19 -11.74 -3.75
CA VAL A 847 19.38 -11.67 -4.97
C VAL A 847 17.92 -11.85 -4.56
N THR A 848 17.09 -10.84 -4.81
CA THR A 848 15.64 -10.92 -4.61
C THR A 848 14.93 -11.24 -5.91
N ASN A 849 13.82 -11.99 -5.82
CA ASN A 849 13.03 -12.39 -6.99
C ASN A 849 13.90 -13.06 -8.08
N VAL A 850 14.69 -14.07 -7.72
CA VAL A 850 15.57 -14.82 -8.65
C VAL A 850 14.80 -15.35 -9.86
N THR A 851 13.54 -15.73 -9.66
CA THR A 851 12.62 -16.21 -10.71
C THR A 851 12.21 -15.10 -11.69
N ASN A 852 12.49 -13.83 -11.36
CA ASN A 852 12.12 -12.65 -12.14
C ASN A 852 10.62 -12.60 -12.46
N GLU A 853 9.79 -13.00 -11.51
CA GLU A 853 8.33 -13.02 -11.65
C GLU A 853 7.77 -11.59 -11.55
N ALA A 854 7.02 -11.17 -12.54
CA ALA A 854 6.35 -9.88 -12.58
C ALA A 854 4.98 -9.99 -11.87
N THR A 855 4.84 -9.32 -10.73
CA THR A 855 3.59 -9.32 -9.95
C THR A 855 3.02 -7.93 -9.84
N ALA A 856 1.74 -7.79 -10.19
CA ALA A 856 1.06 -6.51 -10.11
C ALA A 856 0.74 -6.15 -8.66
N THR A 857 1.05 -4.94 -8.28
CA THR A 857 0.75 -4.34 -6.95
C THR A 857 -0.49 -3.46 -6.98
N ARG A 858 -0.90 -3.04 -8.18
CA ARG A 858 -2.09 -2.22 -8.40
C ARG A 858 -2.61 -2.41 -9.81
N PHE A 859 -3.94 -2.33 -9.94
CA PHE A 859 -4.63 -2.20 -11.21
C PHE A 859 -5.53 -0.97 -11.19
N VAL A 860 -5.59 -0.25 -12.31
CA VAL A 860 -6.48 0.91 -12.51
C VAL A 860 -7.09 0.82 -13.88
N TYR A 861 -8.39 1.04 -13.97
CA TYR A 861 -9.08 1.21 -15.24
C TYR A 861 -8.93 2.66 -15.69
N GLY A 862 -8.26 2.88 -16.80
CA GLY A 862 -8.09 4.19 -17.41
C GLY A 862 -9.31 4.62 -18.22
N GLY A 863 -9.43 5.94 -18.43
CA GLY A 863 -10.56 6.53 -19.14
C GLY A 863 -10.73 6.11 -20.62
N GLY A 864 -9.74 5.48 -21.21
CA GLY A 864 -9.77 4.94 -22.59
C GLY A 864 -10.07 3.44 -22.69
N GLY A 865 -10.51 2.79 -21.60
CA GLY A 865 -10.78 1.35 -21.57
C GLY A 865 -9.54 0.47 -21.46
N ASN A 866 -8.41 1.05 -21.13
CA ASN A 866 -7.19 0.34 -20.82
C ASN A 866 -7.14 -0.05 -19.33
N VAL A 867 -6.42 -1.10 -19.02
CA VAL A 867 -6.07 -1.47 -17.65
C VAL A 867 -4.59 -1.16 -17.44
N GLN A 868 -4.34 -0.29 -16.50
CA GLN A 868 -2.99 0.07 -16.09
C GLN A 868 -2.59 -0.77 -14.88
N ALA A 869 -1.35 -1.19 -14.81
CA ALA A 869 -0.83 -1.95 -13.68
C ALA A 869 0.52 -1.42 -13.23
N SER A 870 0.71 -1.33 -11.92
CA SER A 870 2.03 -1.16 -11.31
C SER A 870 2.56 -2.53 -10.89
N TYR A 871 3.86 -2.74 -11.02
CA TYR A 871 4.48 -4.01 -10.70
C TYR A 871 5.47 -3.88 -9.54
N ALA A 872 5.57 -4.94 -8.75
CA ALA A 872 6.64 -5.09 -7.77
C ALA A 872 8.00 -5.15 -8.48
N PRO A 873 9.11 -4.85 -7.78
CA PRO A 873 10.44 -4.89 -8.39
C PRO A 873 10.74 -6.21 -9.08
N PRO A 874 11.48 -6.18 -10.22
CA PRO A 874 12.00 -7.37 -10.88
C PRO A 874 13.05 -8.06 -10.01
N ARG A 875 13.79 -9.02 -10.57
CA ARG A 875 14.99 -9.54 -9.92
C ARG A 875 15.99 -8.39 -9.68
N LEU A 876 16.41 -8.23 -8.44
CA LEU A 876 17.42 -7.28 -8.01
C LEU A 876 18.52 -8.00 -7.22
N TRP A 877 19.75 -7.50 -7.33
CA TRP A 877 20.86 -8.01 -6.56
C TRP A 877 21.61 -6.87 -5.84
N GLY A 878 22.32 -7.20 -4.82
CA GLY A 878 23.14 -6.25 -4.10
C GLY A 878 24.11 -6.93 -3.13
N VAL A 879 25.01 -6.10 -2.63
CA VAL A 879 25.95 -6.44 -1.58
C VAL A 879 25.83 -5.43 -0.45
N ARG A 880 25.75 -5.91 0.78
CA ARG A 880 25.69 -5.11 2.00
C ARG A 880 26.91 -5.42 2.86
N GLY A 881 27.68 -4.40 3.24
CA GLY A 881 28.68 -4.47 4.29
C GLY A 881 28.14 -3.81 5.55
N SER A 882 28.37 -4.43 6.71
CA SER A 882 27.94 -3.92 8.01
C SER A 882 29.12 -3.90 8.98
N VAL A 883 29.21 -2.82 9.74
CA VAL A 883 30.19 -2.66 10.83
C VAL A 883 29.46 -2.31 12.12
N LYS A 884 29.91 -2.92 13.23
CA LYS A 884 29.46 -2.61 14.60
C LYS A 884 30.70 -2.33 15.47
N PHE A 885 30.60 -1.41 16.39
CA PHE A 885 31.72 -1.02 17.28
C PHE A 885 31.21 -0.54 18.63
#